data_36993ecd02710c7c410112722a184762
#
_entry.id   36993ecd02710c7c410112722a184762
#
_cell.length_a   1.000
_cell.length_b   1.000
_cell.length_c   1.000
_cell.angle_alpha   90.00
_cell.angle_beta   90.00
_cell.angle_gamma   90.00
#
_symmetry.space_group_name_H-M   'P 1'
#
loop_
_entity.id
_entity.type
_entity.pdbx_description
1 polymer ?
#
loop_
_entity_poly.entity_id
_entity_poly.type
_entity_poly.pdbx_seq_one_letter_code
_entity_poly.pdbx_strand_id
1 'polypeptide(L)'
;MALSKTDILCGPIVRRVTPEEVSVWIALKTAAKVELSVWKGMISYSNGEIDETPIDSVSQDTVQIGRSLHMTVVRLSLSGDKLLQWGQLYSYNLKFTTADNDSKDLKSLNLLDVINVATGRTTLSYQADQLPGFALPAPKIEDLKIIHGSCRNNDNQFEDALSFVDDIIKDNLADPLKRPQQLFLSGDQIYADSVVGTLLHHLIELGNQLLDNKETLPINGKEPGTVKRERADAIHFPAFIRRRLIDSEARFTSGDTANHLISFGEFAGMYLSVWSEIPWPDNIDNMADFEKAFHSISATPENFGAIFRQNLFDERSGAKEPFEDNIMKSCLDFLFGIEDKENLRTLLSGKGTSEQKDAAKSLLIEFLDKAASPEEKEQKREFIHYLKEWIGPFYPERNKDNEPEPDKNKDKLKILKQTLAKVRRALANISTFMIFDDHEITDDWNLNPSWRDRVFTSPLGKAIVRNGMMAYALFQDWGNQADRYNRTGHFFELETTFADDLNTGQFSENLKTAFNENGVSLESEKVEIKLLHTGEWLLKNIENKDEFIIRKYKKKAGDDDEILKVLGNPQAHLLKQISRLFTDENIDVPEVEDHIDFLFGLDFQHRVQGPAGGRQQLPDNRSPLIKWHYSYEGPKHKVLVIDNRTRRSFVEFNGAPGNLSFNGMKDLIPENPSPADDEVLFVVAPLPVLGPSLLDELVAPLAYKTFDLLEYFAGGEEVKSGMQGTNPDAIEAWTFDPESQEELLKRLAPFKKIIFLSGDVHYASSQRLAYWTKGNTKATACFAQLTSSGFRNIMPSYIQKASQHFVIAQKLLKQNIRAERLGWLNHKINPDPLVFSDDSKTSFLNDKLKKSPVIIPVNGWPEGTKTGRDPDWSWRIENIIDYREEKDRPSSTRVEPLEETDDVMANLRKIASRHIAQAKKVNYTRQILFKSNMGLVTFEKAENEPLQVIHSLYAVPFDGKPGTLQ
;
A
#
# COMPACT_ATOMS: atom_id res chain seq x y z
N MET A 1 21.71 22.24 -20.09
CA MET A 1 20.95 23.24 -19.29
C MET A 1 21.43 23.14 -17.83
N ALA A 2 21.70 24.23 -17.14
CA ALA A 2 22.20 24.19 -15.76
C ALA A 2 21.15 23.62 -14.80
N LEU A 3 21.52 22.66 -13.99
CA LEU A 3 20.62 22.02 -13.02
C LEU A 3 20.14 23.05 -11.96
N SER A 4 18.86 23.03 -11.63
CA SER A 4 18.23 23.86 -10.59
C SER A 4 17.59 22.98 -9.50
N LYS A 5 17.24 23.58 -8.35
CA LYS A 5 16.56 22.85 -7.28
C LYS A 5 15.20 22.26 -7.69
N THR A 6 14.53 22.84 -8.69
CA THR A 6 13.27 22.37 -9.22
C THR A 6 13.42 21.20 -10.19
N ASP A 7 14.66 20.88 -10.59
CA ASP A 7 14.96 19.69 -11.38
C ASP A 7 15.07 18.43 -10.51
N ILE A 8 15.15 18.58 -9.17
CA ILE A 8 15.00 17.50 -8.22
C ILE A 8 13.49 17.34 -7.92
N LEU A 9 12.82 16.47 -8.67
CA LEU A 9 11.38 16.24 -8.54
C LEU A 9 10.99 15.72 -7.17
N CYS A 10 11.77 14.78 -6.63
CA CYS A 10 11.53 14.17 -5.32
C CYS A 10 12.81 13.60 -4.73
N GLY A 11 12.89 13.57 -3.40
CA GLY A 11 14.05 13.11 -2.66
C GLY A 11 15.02 14.24 -2.34
N PRO A 12 16.26 13.87 -1.86
CA PRO A 12 16.73 12.51 -1.61
C PRO A 12 15.93 11.79 -0.52
N ILE A 13 15.83 10.47 -0.62
CA ILE A 13 15.27 9.61 0.41
C ILE A 13 16.36 8.62 0.84
N VAL A 14 16.74 8.65 2.11
CA VAL A 14 17.66 7.65 2.66
C VAL A 14 16.93 6.33 2.74
N ARG A 15 17.48 5.33 2.05
CA ARG A 15 16.88 4.01 1.98
C ARG A 15 17.64 3.03 2.88
N ARG A 16 18.06 1.90 2.38
CA ARG A 16 18.77 0.89 3.15
C ARG A 16 20.13 1.41 3.63
N VAL A 17 20.38 1.36 4.94
CA VAL A 17 21.69 1.63 5.54
C VAL A 17 22.10 0.50 6.48
N THR A 18 23.33 0.02 6.32
CA THR A 18 24.00 -0.98 7.16
C THR A 18 25.46 -0.57 7.33
N PRO A 19 26.28 -1.26 8.11
CA PRO A 19 27.72 -1.03 8.10
C PRO A 19 28.35 -1.11 6.71
N GLU A 20 27.85 -1.97 5.86
CA GLU A 20 28.40 -2.28 4.53
C GLU A 20 27.75 -1.49 3.40
N GLU A 21 26.65 -0.74 3.69
CA GLU A 21 25.87 -0.12 2.62
C GLU A 21 25.19 1.18 3.05
N VAL A 22 25.21 2.16 2.14
CA VAL A 22 24.36 3.35 2.19
C VAL A 22 23.66 3.53 0.85
N SER A 23 22.33 3.55 0.84
CA SER A 23 21.53 3.72 -0.37
C SER A 23 20.66 4.97 -0.27
N VAL A 24 20.68 5.80 -1.33
CA VAL A 24 19.87 7.03 -1.42
C VAL A 24 19.12 7.04 -2.74
N TRP A 25 17.80 7.12 -2.65
CA TRP A 25 16.89 7.20 -3.79
C TRP A 25 16.64 8.67 -4.17
N ILE A 26 16.55 8.96 -5.49
CA ILE A 26 16.26 10.30 -5.99
C ILE A 26 15.60 10.25 -7.38
N ALA A 27 14.70 11.20 -7.64
CA ALA A 27 14.07 11.44 -8.94
C ALA A 27 14.38 12.84 -9.45
N LEU A 28 14.86 12.93 -10.69
CA LEU A 28 15.29 14.14 -11.38
C LEU A 28 14.48 14.37 -12.65
N LYS A 29 14.38 15.61 -13.06
CA LYS A 29 13.78 16.02 -14.33
C LYS A 29 14.71 15.76 -15.52
N THR A 30 16.01 15.76 -15.31
CA THR A 30 17.03 15.63 -16.35
C THR A 30 18.06 14.56 -15.99
N ALA A 31 18.68 13.96 -16.99
CA ALA A 31 19.75 12.99 -16.81
C ALA A 31 20.94 13.62 -16.06
N ALA A 32 21.48 12.90 -15.11
CA ALA A 32 22.67 13.30 -14.38
C ALA A 32 23.45 12.08 -13.88
N LYS A 33 24.75 12.25 -13.72
CA LYS A 33 25.56 11.37 -12.90
C LYS A 33 25.49 11.88 -11.46
N VAL A 34 25.04 11.02 -10.55
CA VAL A 34 24.85 11.35 -9.13
C VAL A 34 25.96 10.72 -8.30
N GLU A 35 26.73 11.54 -7.61
CA GLU A 35 27.77 11.11 -6.69
C GLU A 35 27.25 11.22 -5.25
N LEU A 36 27.32 10.14 -4.50
CA LEU A 36 27.02 10.05 -3.08
C LEU A 36 28.32 9.99 -2.31
N SER A 37 28.55 10.96 -1.40
CA SER A 37 29.65 10.97 -0.46
C SER A 37 29.12 10.88 0.97
N VAL A 38 29.78 10.16 1.86
CA VAL A 38 29.36 9.90 3.25
C VAL A 38 30.46 10.26 4.24
N TRP A 39 30.09 10.95 5.32
CA TRP A 39 30.98 11.35 6.42
C TRP A 39 30.48 10.82 7.75
N LYS A 40 31.38 10.69 8.71
CA LYS A 40 31.04 10.38 10.10
C LYS A 40 30.61 11.65 10.84
N GLY A 41 29.51 11.56 11.60
CA GLY A 41 29.01 12.65 12.42
C GLY A 41 28.15 13.66 11.67
N MET A 42 27.91 14.81 12.30
CA MET A 42 27.18 15.94 11.73
C MET A 42 28.17 16.85 11.01
N ILE A 43 28.00 17.03 9.73
CA ILE A 43 28.88 17.83 8.86
C ILE A 43 28.13 19.06 8.37
N SER A 44 28.84 20.18 8.34
CA SER A 44 28.35 21.45 7.79
C SER A 44 29.42 22.10 6.90
N TYR A 45 28.95 22.87 5.95
CA TYR A 45 29.86 23.72 5.17
C TYR A 45 30.43 24.85 6.04
N SER A 46 31.72 25.08 5.91
CA SER A 46 32.47 26.23 6.49
C SER A 46 33.11 27.02 5.36
N ASN A 47 32.82 28.32 5.26
CA ASN A 47 33.31 29.19 4.18
C ASN A 47 33.07 28.64 2.75
N GLY A 48 32.05 27.84 2.56
CA GLY A 48 31.69 27.27 1.26
C GLY A 48 32.29 25.90 0.94
N GLU A 49 33.08 25.34 1.85
CA GLU A 49 33.77 24.06 1.71
C GLU A 49 33.45 23.12 2.88
N ILE A 50 33.67 21.84 2.71
CA ILE A 50 33.64 20.83 3.77
C ILE A 50 35.08 20.47 4.09
N ASP A 51 35.49 20.75 5.31
CA ASP A 51 36.88 20.55 5.75
C ASP A 51 37.24 19.06 5.97
N GLU A 52 36.22 18.24 6.29
CA GLU A 52 36.38 16.79 6.57
C GLU A 52 36.41 15.96 5.29
N THR A 53 37.25 14.93 5.28
CA THR A 53 37.32 13.96 4.20
C THR A 53 36.15 12.95 4.33
N PRO A 54 35.44 12.62 3.26
CA PRO A 54 34.42 11.58 3.31
C PRO A 54 35.05 10.21 3.61
N ILE A 55 34.25 9.32 4.25
CA ILE A 55 34.62 7.91 4.46
C ILE A 55 34.81 7.23 3.09
N ASP A 56 33.86 7.46 2.20
CA ASP A 56 33.91 6.99 0.81
C ASP A 56 32.89 7.72 -0.07
N SER A 57 33.03 7.53 -1.40
CA SER A 57 32.14 8.13 -2.39
C SER A 57 31.91 7.16 -3.55
N VAL A 58 30.73 7.23 -4.16
CA VAL A 58 30.38 6.46 -5.36
C VAL A 58 29.53 7.30 -6.31
N SER A 59 29.68 7.08 -7.60
CA SER A 59 28.88 7.76 -8.62
C SER A 59 28.05 6.74 -9.40
N GLN A 60 26.81 7.11 -9.73
CA GLN A 60 25.90 6.31 -10.53
C GLN A 60 25.08 7.20 -11.48
N ASP A 61 24.89 6.74 -12.70
CA ASP A 61 24.04 7.44 -13.65
C ASP A 61 22.56 7.22 -13.33
N THR A 62 21.73 8.22 -13.63
CA THR A 62 20.28 8.07 -13.58
C THR A 62 19.80 7.20 -14.73
N VAL A 63 18.78 6.38 -14.47
CA VAL A 63 18.04 5.64 -15.48
C VAL A 63 16.92 6.52 -16.00
N GLN A 64 16.83 6.67 -17.30
CA GLN A 64 15.75 7.39 -17.95
C GLN A 64 14.48 6.53 -17.95
N ILE A 65 13.43 7.01 -17.32
CA ILE A 65 12.11 6.37 -17.30
C ILE A 65 11.15 7.08 -18.24
N GLY A 66 11.30 8.38 -18.42
CA GLY A 66 10.54 9.21 -19.33
C GLY A 66 11.37 10.39 -19.79
N ARG A 67 10.84 11.23 -20.69
CA ARG A 67 11.58 12.41 -21.18
C ARG A 67 12.02 13.34 -20.06
N SER A 68 11.15 13.52 -19.05
CA SER A 68 11.40 14.39 -17.91
C SER A 68 11.33 13.63 -16.59
N LEU A 69 11.65 12.34 -16.59
CA LEU A 69 11.73 11.49 -15.38
C LEU A 69 12.98 10.62 -15.47
N HIS A 70 13.96 10.95 -14.64
CA HIS A 70 15.22 10.23 -14.49
C HIS A 70 15.39 9.85 -13.04
N MET A 71 15.67 8.59 -12.75
CA MET A 71 15.69 8.06 -11.38
C MET A 71 16.94 7.24 -11.12
N THR A 72 17.38 7.23 -9.88
CA THR A 72 18.43 6.31 -9.44
C THR A 72 18.33 6.04 -7.94
N VAL A 73 18.85 4.89 -7.53
CA VAL A 73 19.24 4.62 -6.14
C VAL A 73 20.76 4.50 -6.12
N VAL A 74 21.42 5.56 -5.68
CA VAL A 74 22.87 5.52 -5.55
C VAL A 74 23.23 4.66 -4.36
N ARG A 75 24.00 3.60 -4.58
CA ARG A 75 24.37 2.62 -3.56
C ARG A 75 25.88 2.64 -3.34
N LEU A 76 26.29 3.13 -2.17
CA LEU A 76 27.66 3.05 -1.70
C LEU A 76 27.86 1.73 -0.95
N SER A 77 28.78 0.89 -1.43
CA SER A 77 29.19 -0.36 -0.77
C SER A 77 30.51 -0.15 -0.05
N LEU A 78 30.54 -0.52 1.23
CA LEU A 78 31.67 -0.28 2.13
C LEU A 78 32.28 -1.59 2.61
N SER A 79 33.58 -1.61 2.86
CA SER A 79 34.30 -2.78 3.36
C SER A 79 35.56 -2.37 4.14
N GLY A 80 36.10 -3.31 4.92
CA GLY A 80 37.34 -3.11 5.68
C GLY A 80 37.21 -1.99 6.72
N ASP A 81 38.16 -1.05 6.71
CA ASP A 81 38.23 0.11 7.62
C ASP A 81 37.18 1.21 7.34
N LYS A 82 36.52 1.14 6.20
CA LYS A 82 35.44 2.08 5.82
C LYS A 82 34.06 1.67 6.33
N LEU A 83 33.91 0.52 6.98
CA LEU A 83 32.64 0.06 7.53
C LEU A 83 32.07 1.08 8.52
N LEU A 84 30.77 1.34 8.39
CA LEU A 84 30.06 2.18 9.34
C LEU A 84 29.87 1.46 10.67
N GLN A 85 29.68 2.20 11.73
CA GLN A 85 29.53 1.67 13.08
C GLN A 85 28.07 1.79 13.55
N TRP A 86 27.55 0.73 14.13
CA TRP A 86 26.24 0.75 14.74
C TRP A 86 26.11 1.82 15.83
N GLY A 87 24.96 2.48 15.91
CA GLY A 87 24.69 3.52 16.90
C GLY A 87 25.39 4.83 16.67
N GLN A 88 25.94 5.06 15.47
CA GLN A 88 26.63 6.30 15.11
C GLN A 88 25.79 7.12 14.12
N LEU A 89 26.06 8.41 14.10
CA LEU A 89 25.49 9.38 13.17
C LEU A 89 26.40 9.58 11.96
N TYR A 90 25.81 9.69 10.79
CA TYR A 90 26.50 9.95 9.52
C TYR A 90 25.78 11.04 8.74
N SER A 91 26.54 11.86 8.02
CA SER A 91 26.04 12.84 7.06
C SER A 91 26.37 12.41 5.65
N TYR A 92 25.59 12.87 4.68
CA TYR A 92 25.85 12.62 3.27
C TYR A 92 25.61 13.86 2.40
N ASN A 93 26.27 13.90 1.25
CA ASN A 93 26.03 14.88 0.20
C ASN A 93 25.77 14.17 -1.11
N LEU A 94 24.97 14.80 -1.97
CA LEU A 94 24.78 14.41 -3.36
C LEU A 94 25.34 15.50 -4.27
N LYS A 95 26.15 15.09 -5.24
CA LYS A 95 26.65 15.96 -6.30
C LYS A 95 26.15 15.45 -7.64
N PHE A 96 25.56 16.35 -8.40
CA PHE A 96 24.94 16.07 -9.68
C PHE A 96 25.80 16.65 -10.80
N THR A 97 26.16 15.83 -11.78
CA THR A 97 26.90 16.24 -12.96
C THR A 97 26.08 15.93 -14.20
N THR A 98 25.70 16.97 -14.95
CA THR A 98 24.97 16.83 -16.20
C THR A 98 25.88 16.49 -17.38
N ALA A 99 25.31 16.13 -18.53
CA ALA A 99 26.07 15.85 -19.75
C ALA A 99 26.95 17.05 -20.21
N ASP A 100 26.54 18.27 -19.90
CA ASP A 100 27.30 19.50 -20.18
C ASP A 100 28.45 19.74 -19.18
N ASN A 101 28.74 18.79 -18.29
CA ASN A 101 29.71 18.89 -17.19
C ASN A 101 29.39 20.01 -16.17
N ASP A 102 28.15 20.52 -16.14
CA ASP A 102 27.71 21.37 -15.02
C ASP A 102 27.54 20.49 -13.77
N SER A 103 28.22 20.85 -12.73
CA SER A 103 28.27 20.06 -11.49
C SER A 103 27.78 20.89 -10.31
N LYS A 104 26.75 20.41 -9.62
CA LYS A 104 26.15 21.05 -8.44
C LYS A 104 25.88 20.05 -7.34
N ASP A 105 26.03 20.49 -6.11
CA ASP A 105 25.70 19.72 -4.92
C ASP A 105 24.48 20.29 -4.17
N LEU A 106 24.13 19.71 -3.04
CA LEU A 106 22.97 20.15 -2.26
C LEU A 106 23.08 21.59 -1.82
N LYS A 107 24.30 22.09 -1.50
CA LYS A 107 24.50 23.49 -1.11
C LYS A 107 24.34 24.44 -2.29
N SER A 108 25.02 24.18 -3.39
CA SER A 108 24.97 25.02 -4.60
C SER A 108 23.57 25.05 -5.24
N LEU A 109 22.72 24.05 -4.94
CA LEU A 109 21.31 24.02 -5.27
C LEU A 109 20.41 24.76 -4.25
N ASN A 110 20.97 25.38 -3.20
CA ASN A 110 20.24 26.03 -2.11
C ASN A 110 19.24 25.12 -1.39
N LEU A 111 19.62 23.86 -1.17
CA LEU A 111 18.80 22.86 -0.46
C LEU A 111 19.20 22.70 1.01
N LEU A 112 20.23 23.42 1.47
CA LEU A 112 20.73 23.37 2.84
C LEU A 112 20.39 24.63 3.66
N ASP A 113 19.61 25.53 3.11
CA ASP A 113 19.13 26.73 3.83
C ASP A 113 18.10 26.33 4.89
N VAL A 114 18.09 27.04 6.03
CA VAL A 114 17.05 26.84 7.05
C VAL A 114 15.68 27.25 6.50
N ILE A 115 14.64 26.50 6.82
CA ILE A 115 13.26 26.81 6.40
C ILE A 115 12.92 28.24 6.86
N ASN A 116 12.66 29.11 5.91
CA ASN A 116 11.88 30.28 6.15
C ASN A 116 10.41 29.91 5.93
N VAL A 117 9.67 29.69 7.03
CA VAL A 117 8.24 29.34 7.02
C VAL A 117 7.41 30.36 6.21
N ALA A 118 7.82 31.63 6.22
CA ALA A 118 7.15 32.69 5.47
C ALA A 118 7.33 32.59 3.95
N THR A 119 8.38 31.90 3.45
CA THR A 119 8.68 31.76 2.02
C THR A 119 8.31 30.37 1.47
N GLY A 120 7.90 29.41 2.32
CA GLY A 120 7.57 28.03 1.93
C GLY A 120 8.74 27.29 1.26
N ARG A 121 9.99 27.71 1.48
CA ARG A 121 11.16 27.08 0.86
C ARG A 121 11.49 25.79 1.58
N THR A 122 11.56 24.72 0.83
CA THR A 122 11.98 23.42 1.32
C THR A 122 13.48 23.38 1.53
N THR A 123 13.88 22.85 2.67
CA THR A 123 15.27 22.53 2.97
C THR A 123 15.36 21.08 3.42
N LEU A 124 16.53 20.49 3.17
CA LEU A 124 16.87 19.14 3.63
C LEU A 124 17.56 19.15 4.99
N SER A 125 17.87 20.34 5.51
CA SER A 125 18.68 20.58 6.70
C SER A 125 17.87 21.09 7.87
N TYR A 126 18.31 20.75 9.07
CA TYR A 126 17.78 21.30 10.32
C TYR A 126 18.54 22.56 10.80
N GLN A 127 19.78 22.75 10.36
CA GLN A 127 20.61 23.93 10.62
C GLN A 127 21.19 24.45 9.30
N ALA A 128 21.48 25.74 9.25
CA ALA A 128 22.03 26.33 8.04
C ALA A 128 23.33 25.63 7.62
N ASP A 129 23.48 25.39 6.33
CA ASP A 129 24.67 24.77 5.72
C ASP A 129 24.98 23.34 6.20
N GLN A 130 24.13 22.73 7.02
CA GLN A 130 24.30 21.37 7.51
C GLN A 130 23.85 20.35 6.47
N LEU A 131 24.66 19.31 6.25
CA LEU A 131 24.29 18.18 5.43
C LEU A 131 23.15 17.37 6.07
N PRO A 132 22.26 16.77 5.28
CA PRO A 132 21.33 15.78 5.79
C PRO A 132 22.10 14.57 6.32
N GLY A 133 21.48 13.85 7.29
CA GLY A 133 22.17 12.74 7.92
C GLY A 133 21.24 11.74 8.56
N PHE A 134 21.76 10.54 8.81
CA PHE A 134 21.04 9.40 9.38
C PHE A 134 21.83 8.77 10.51
N ALA A 135 21.13 8.07 11.41
CA ALA A 135 21.74 7.27 12.45
C ALA A 135 21.60 5.78 12.11
N LEU A 136 22.65 4.99 12.31
CA LEU A 136 22.53 3.53 12.26
C LEU A 136 21.85 3.01 13.53
N PRO A 137 21.11 1.87 13.44
CA PRO A 137 20.52 1.22 14.59
C PRO A 137 21.46 1.07 15.78
N ALA A 138 20.91 1.22 16.96
CA ALA A 138 21.68 1.13 18.19
C ALA A 138 22.22 -0.29 18.44
N PRO A 139 23.44 -0.44 19.01
CA PRO A 139 24.01 -1.76 19.31
C PRO A 139 23.32 -2.48 20.48
N LYS A 140 22.53 -1.74 21.28
CA LYS A 140 21.69 -2.29 22.36
C LYS A 140 20.23 -2.11 21.99
N ILE A 141 19.41 -3.11 22.33
CA ILE A 141 17.99 -3.07 22.02
C ILE A 141 17.25 -1.94 22.75
N GLU A 142 17.70 -1.57 23.96
CA GLU A 142 17.11 -0.52 24.77
C GLU A 142 17.22 0.87 24.12
N ASP A 143 18.23 1.07 23.29
CA ASP A 143 18.49 2.31 22.58
C ASP A 143 17.89 2.35 21.17
N LEU A 144 17.34 1.22 20.69
CA LEU A 144 16.70 1.12 19.38
C LEU A 144 15.37 1.89 19.34
N LYS A 145 15.20 2.70 18.29
CA LYS A 145 13.98 3.49 18.05
C LYS A 145 13.53 3.31 16.62
N ILE A 146 12.34 2.75 16.47
CA ILE A 146 11.72 2.48 15.17
C ILE A 146 10.41 3.24 15.08
N ILE A 147 10.19 3.91 13.95
CA ILE A 147 8.91 4.53 13.61
C ILE A 147 8.21 3.66 12.57
N HIS A 148 6.88 3.56 12.67
CA HIS A 148 6.09 2.88 11.66
C HIS A 148 4.71 3.49 11.48
N GLY A 149 4.08 3.18 10.33
CA GLY A 149 2.70 3.52 10.02
C GLY A 149 2.39 3.36 8.53
N SER A 150 1.12 3.64 8.16
CA SER A 150 0.58 3.42 6.81
C SER A 150 -0.53 4.40 6.46
N CYS A 151 -1.19 4.22 5.33
CA CYS A 151 -2.47 4.84 4.94
C CYS A 151 -2.42 6.37 4.88
N ARG A 152 -1.80 6.88 3.80
CA ARG A 152 -1.67 8.32 3.53
C ARG A 152 -2.65 8.75 2.45
N ASN A 153 -3.94 8.77 2.77
CA ASN A 153 -5.00 9.14 1.83
C ASN A 153 -4.97 10.65 1.52
N ASN A 154 -4.86 11.00 0.23
CA ASN A 154 -4.87 12.39 -0.23
C ASN A 154 -6.27 13.03 -0.11
N ASP A 155 -7.34 12.23 -0.16
CA ASP A 155 -8.74 12.66 0.00
C ASP A 155 -9.18 12.69 1.47
N ASN A 156 -8.38 13.30 2.33
CA ASN A 156 -8.71 13.43 3.75
C ASN A 156 -8.47 14.87 4.24
N GLN A 157 -9.26 15.29 5.23
CA GLN A 157 -9.20 16.64 5.81
C GLN A 157 -8.23 16.79 6.98
N PHE A 158 -7.52 15.72 7.36
CA PHE A 158 -6.61 15.72 8.50
C PHE A 158 -5.18 16.01 8.09
N GLU A 159 -4.38 16.49 9.04
CA GLU A 159 -2.94 16.63 8.86
C GLU A 159 -2.27 15.26 8.68
N ASP A 160 -1.16 15.25 7.99
CA ASP A 160 -0.34 14.05 7.76
C ASP A 160 0.58 13.81 8.96
N ALA A 161 0.30 12.76 9.73
CA ALA A 161 1.09 12.41 10.90
C ALA A 161 2.52 11.96 10.58
N LEU A 162 2.84 11.60 9.32
CA LEU A 162 4.21 11.34 8.89
C LEU A 162 5.11 12.56 9.10
N SER A 163 4.55 13.77 9.06
CA SER A 163 5.30 15.00 9.33
C SER A 163 5.90 15.08 10.76
N PHE A 164 5.36 14.32 11.72
CA PHE A 164 5.89 14.27 13.09
C PHE A 164 7.28 13.63 13.18
N VAL A 165 7.64 12.78 12.21
CA VAL A 165 9.00 12.22 12.11
C VAL A 165 10.04 13.32 12.07
N ASP A 166 9.75 14.39 11.31
CA ASP A 166 10.63 15.55 11.19
C ASP A 166 10.85 16.27 12.53
N ASP A 167 9.79 16.45 13.30
CA ASP A 167 9.86 17.09 14.62
C ASP A 167 10.68 16.24 15.60
N ILE A 168 10.48 14.92 15.62
CA ILE A 168 11.24 14.01 16.50
C ILE A 168 12.74 14.00 16.14
N ILE A 169 13.07 13.98 14.85
CA ILE A 169 14.48 14.07 14.41
C ILE A 169 15.09 15.39 14.84
N LYS A 170 14.38 16.50 14.62
CA LYS A 170 14.84 17.85 14.98
C LYS A 170 15.14 17.99 16.46
N ASP A 171 14.25 17.46 17.32
CA ASP A 171 14.41 17.54 18.77
C ASP A 171 15.58 16.68 19.30
N ASN A 172 16.04 15.72 18.52
CA ASN A 172 17.10 14.78 18.89
C ASN A 172 18.27 14.76 17.89
N LEU A 173 18.48 15.84 17.18
CA LEU A 173 19.33 15.92 15.98
C LEU A 173 20.74 15.35 16.16
N ALA A 174 21.43 15.72 17.24
CA ALA A 174 22.83 15.38 17.50
C ALA A 174 23.05 14.07 18.26
N ASP A 175 21.99 13.45 18.78
CA ASP A 175 22.10 12.24 19.58
C ASP A 175 21.59 11.01 18.79
N PRO A 176 22.50 10.16 18.27
CA PRO A 176 22.12 9.02 17.43
C PRO A 176 21.29 7.97 18.19
N LEU A 177 21.34 7.94 19.53
CA LEU A 177 20.59 6.99 20.34
C LEU A 177 19.22 7.54 20.77
N LYS A 178 19.00 8.85 20.68
CA LYS A 178 17.70 9.48 20.97
C LYS A 178 16.86 9.69 19.73
N ARG A 179 17.48 9.99 18.58
CA ARG A 179 16.74 10.12 17.33
C ARG A 179 16.30 8.75 16.81
N PRO A 180 15.18 8.66 16.07
CA PRO A 180 14.77 7.40 15.44
C PRO A 180 15.80 7.01 14.37
N GLN A 181 16.08 5.69 14.29
CA GLN A 181 17.05 5.13 13.36
C GLN A 181 16.43 4.55 12.11
N GLN A 182 15.18 4.06 12.19
CA GLN A 182 14.49 3.41 11.09
C GLN A 182 13.02 3.84 11.02
N LEU A 183 12.53 4.00 9.80
CA LEU A 183 11.13 4.25 9.48
C LEU A 183 10.61 3.13 8.58
N PHE A 184 9.52 2.46 9.00
CA PHE A 184 8.82 1.46 8.20
C PHE A 184 7.46 1.98 7.75
N LEU A 185 7.30 2.15 6.44
CA LEU A 185 6.04 2.49 5.80
C LEU A 185 5.37 1.19 5.36
N SER A 186 4.34 0.79 6.12
CA SER A 186 3.76 -0.55 6.05
C SER A 186 2.52 -0.63 5.14
N GLY A 187 2.50 0.11 4.03
CA GLY A 187 1.44 0.09 3.01
C GLY A 187 0.78 1.45 2.79
N ASP A 188 0.05 1.57 1.71
CA ASP A 188 -0.81 2.70 1.33
C ASP A 188 -0.12 4.06 1.39
N GLN A 189 1.04 4.16 0.77
CA GLN A 189 1.71 5.46 0.65
C GLN A 189 1.01 6.35 -0.37
N ILE A 190 0.27 5.76 -1.28
CA ILE A 190 -0.68 6.41 -2.18
C ILE A 190 -2.03 5.70 -2.08
N TYR A 191 -3.09 6.39 -2.47
CA TYR A 191 -4.42 5.86 -2.69
C TYR A 191 -4.74 6.04 -4.16
N ALA A 192 -4.58 4.97 -4.95
CA ALA A 192 -4.77 5.04 -6.39
C ALA A 192 -6.24 5.13 -6.79
N ASP A 193 -7.13 4.64 -5.96
CA ASP A 193 -8.58 4.59 -6.15
C ASP A 193 -9.32 5.77 -5.51
N SER A 194 -8.81 6.35 -4.41
CA SER A 194 -9.44 7.48 -3.72
C SER A 194 -8.64 8.77 -3.92
N VAL A 195 -8.71 9.32 -5.13
CA VAL A 195 -7.98 10.54 -5.50
C VAL A 195 -8.91 11.73 -5.56
N VAL A 196 -8.49 12.86 -4.97
CA VAL A 196 -9.20 14.14 -5.17
C VAL A 196 -9.19 14.49 -6.66
N GLY A 197 -10.35 14.72 -7.26
CA GLY A 197 -10.45 14.94 -8.70
C GLY A 197 -9.61 16.10 -9.24
N THR A 198 -9.52 17.20 -8.49
CA THR A 198 -8.62 18.33 -8.76
C THR A 198 -7.15 17.89 -8.77
N LEU A 199 -6.74 17.00 -7.86
CA LEU A 199 -5.40 16.43 -7.86
C LEU A 199 -5.19 15.51 -9.07
N LEU A 200 -6.15 14.63 -9.35
CA LEU A 200 -6.06 13.73 -10.49
C LEU A 200 -5.87 14.48 -11.82
N HIS A 201 -6.61 15.56 -12.04
CA HIS A 201 -6.40 16.39 -13.23
C HIS A 201 -4.96 16.91 -13.32
N HIS A 202 -4.40 17.38 -12.21
CA HIS A 202 -2.99 17.79 -12.15
C HIS A 202 -2.02 16.62 -12.40
N LEU A 203 -2.32 15.41 -11.90
CA LEU A 203 -1.49 14.22 -12.10
C LEU A 203 -1.50 13.75 -13.55
N ILE A 204 -2.63 13.88 -14.26
CA ILE A 204 -2.71 13.61 -15.71
C ILE A 204 -1.77 14.55 -16.48
N GLU A 205 -1.84 15.85 -16.19
CA GLU A 205 -0.95 16.85 -16.84
C GLU A 205 0.53 16.58 -16.49
N LEU A 206 0.83 16.30 -15.23
CA LEU A 206 2.18 15.99 -14.76
C LEU A 206 2.71 14.71 -15.41
N GLY A 207 1.93 13.63 -15.43
CA GLY A 207 2.31 12.36 -16.04
C GLY A 207 2.63 12.51 -17.52
N ASN A 208 1.82 13.27 -18.25
CA ASN A 208 2.09 13.57 -19.65
C ASN A 208 3.37 14.39 -19.86
N GLN A 209 3.68 15.33 -18.97
CA GLN A 209 4.95 16.08 -19.01
C GLN A 209 6.15 15.18 -18.70
N LEU A 210 6.02 14.25 -17.76
CA LEU A 210 7.09 13.32 -17.39
C LEU A 210 7.41 12.36 -18.53
N LEU A 211 6.40 11.87 -19.26
CA LEU A 211 6.50 10.84 -20.30
C LEU A 211 6.44 11.38 -21.74
N ASP A 212 6.28 12.68 -21.93
CA ASP A 212 6.17 13.31 -23.27
C ASP A 212 4.95 12.81 -24.08
N ASN A 213 3.79 12.61 -23.43
CA ASN A 213 2.53 12.14 -24.02
C ASN A 213 2.63 10.78 -24.76
N LYS A 214 3.60 9.94 -24.41
CA LYS A 214 3.84 8.65 -25.09
C LYS A 214 3.06 7.47 -24.50
N GLU A 215 2.38 7.65 -23.37
CA GLU A 215 1.68 6.55 -22.73
C GLU A 215 0.32 6.29 -23.39
N THR A 216 0.09 5.05 -23.77
CA THR A 216 -1.19 4.57 -24.28
C THR A 216 -1.70 3.41 -23.44
N LEU A 217 -3.02 3.28 -23.31
CA LEU A 217 -3.70 2.24 -22.57
C LEU A 217 -4.49 1.32 -23.50
N PRO A 218 -4.49 -0.01 -23.27
CA PRO A 218 -5.33 -0.92 -24.04
C PRO A 218 -6.79 -0.76 -23.64
N ILE A 219 -7.67 -0.72 -24.65
CA ILE A 219 -9.12 -0.70 -24.48
C ILE A 219 -9.74 -1.91 -25.19
N ASN A 220 -10.96 -2.32 -24.81
CA ASN A 220 -11.63 -3.43 -25.48
C ASN A 220 -12.01 -3.04 -26.91
N GLY A 221 -11.56 -3.83 -27.90
CA GLY A 221 -11.96 -3.66 -29.29
C GLY A 221 -13.37 -4.22 -29.55
N LYS A 222 -14.06 -3.67 -30.56
CA LYS A 222 -15.45 -3.97 -30.88
C LYS A 222 -15.76 -5.39 -31.41
N GLU A 223 -14.77 -6.19 -31.80
CA GLU A 223 -15.04 -7.49 -32.44
C GLU A 223 -14.72 -8.69 -31.53
N PRO A 224 -15.72 -9.51 -31.19
CA PRO A 224 -15.50 -10.79 -30.52
C PRO A 224 -14.67 -11.70 -31.44
N GLY A 225 -13.45 -12.01 -31.03
CA GLY A 225 -12.58 -12.97 -31.74
C GLY A 225 -11.43 -12.38 -32.54
N THR A 226 -11.32 -11.06 -32.70
CA THR A 226 -10.14 -10.41 -33.24
C THR A 226 -9.39 -9.69 -32.13
N VAL A 227 -8.23 -10.22 -31.73
CA VAL A 227 -7.35 -9.65 -30.69
C VAL A 227 -6.55 -8.46 -31.25
N LYS A 228 -7.19 -7.52 -31.92
CA LYS A 228 -6.60 -6.20 -32.06
C LYS A 228 -6.98 -5.40 -30.82
N ARG A 229 -6.07 -5.36 -29.85
CA ARG A 229 -6.14 -4.42 -28.74
C ARG A 229 -6.11 -3.01 -29.33
N GLU A 230 -7.23 -2.32 -29.32
CA GLU A 230 -7.23 -0.89 -29.58
C GLU A 230 -6.51 -0.20 -28.43
N ARG A 231 -5.81 0.88 -28.72
CA ARG A 231 -5.11 1.67 -27.70
C ARG A 231 -5.55 3.12 -27.79
N ALA A 232 -5.66 3.75 -26.65
CA ALA A 232 -5.97 5.17 -26.55
C ALA A 232 -4.91 5.87 -25.69
N ASP A 233 -4.60 7.12 -26.05
CA ASP A 233 -3.65 7.90 -25.25
C ASP A 233 -4.19 8.13 -23.83
N ALA A 234 -3.33 7.99 -22.84
CA ALA A 234 -3.71 8.10 -21.44
C ALA A 234 -4.38 9.44 -21.09
N ILE A 235 -3.96 10.52 -21.76
CA ILE A 235 -4.53 11.87 -21.59
C ILE A 235 -6.02 11.96 -21.93
N HIS A 236 -6.56 11.03 -22.72
CA HIS A 236 -7.96 11.03 -23.11
C HIS A 236 -8.92 10.51 -22.03
N PHE A 237 -8.41 10.09 -20.86
CA PHE A 237 -9.21 9.59 -19.74
C PHE A 237 -9.25 10.63 -18.62
N PRO A 238 -10.17 11.58 -18.67
CA PRO A 238 -10.18 12.71 -17.73
C PRO A 238 -10.56 12.34 -16.30
N ALA A 239 -10.20 13.22 -15.37
CA ALA A 239 -10.64 13.13 -13.97
C ALA A 239 -12.17 13.28 -13.85
N PHE A 240 -12.72 12.86 -12.72
CA PHE A 240 -14.12 12.95 -12.26
C PHE A 240 -15.12 11.97 -12.91
N ILE A 241 -14.81 11.36 -14.04
CA ILE A 241 -15.78 10.55 -14.80
C ILE A 241 -15.30 9.12 -15.06
N ARG A 242 -14.31 8.62 -14.30
CA ARG A 242 -13.70 7.31 -14.54
C ARG A 242 -14.49 6.13 -13.96
N ARG A 243 -15.51 6.40 -13.14
CA ARG A 243 -16.20 5.35 -12.38
C ARG A 243 -16.54 4.14 -13.24
N ARG A 244 -17.23 4.33 -14.34
CA ARG A 244 -17.65 3.23 -15.19
C ARG A 244 -16.50 2.58 -15.97
N LEU A 245 -15.52 3.38 -16.36
CA LEU A 245 -14.29 2.86 -16.95
C LEU A 245 -13.62 1.85 -16.00
N ILE A 246 -13.61 2.15 -14.72
CA ILE A 246 -13.00 1.30 -13.69
C ILE A 246 -13.90 0.11 -13.35
N ASP A 247 -15.19 0.34 -13.09
CA ASP A 247 -16.12 -0.70 -12.67
C ASP A 247 -16.42 -1.70 -13.79
N SER A 248 -16.64 -1.23 -15.02
CA SER A 248 -17.11 -2.09 -16.13
C SER A 248 -15.99 -2.51 -17.06
N GLU A 249 -15.06 -1.61 -17.42
CA GLU A 249 -13.99 -1.88 -18.37
C GLU A 249 -12.79 -2.53 -17.69
N ALA A 250 -12.24 -1.91 -16.64
CA ALA A 250 -11.16 -2.47 -15.86
C ALA A 250 -11.62 -3.57 -14.90
N ARG A 251 -12.92 -3.61 -14.58
CA ARG A 251 -13.61 -4.62 -13.76
C ARG A 251 -13.11 -4.67 -12.31
N PHE A 252 -12.72 -3.53 -11.77
CA PHE A 252 -12.34 -3.40 -10.37
C PHE A 252 -13.58 -3.42 -9.45
N THR A 253 -13.35 -3.65 -8.16
CA THR A 253 -14.38 -3.74 -7.11
C THR A 253 -14.39 -2.58 -6.14
N SER A 254 -13.37 -1.71 -6.18
CA SER A 254 -13.27 -0.55 -5.30
C SER A 254 -14.56 0.28 -5.27
N GLY A 255 -14.93 0.76 -4.10
CA GLY A 255 -16.12 1.60 -3.90
C GLY A 255 -15.96 3.02 -4.39
N ASP A 256 -14.74 3.53 -4.50
CA ASP A 256 -14.41 4.92 -4.91
C ASP A 256 -13.56 4.92 -6.18
N THR A 257 -14.20 4.92 -7.34
CA THR A 257 -13.57 4.72 -8.64
C THR A 257 -13.66 5.92 -9.58
N ALA A 258 -14.34 6.99 -9.14
CA ALA A 258 -14.57 8.17 -9.99
C ALA A 258 -13.27 8.89 -10.41
N ASN A 259 -12.25 8.78 -9.58
CA ASN A 259 -10.94 9.42 -9.78
C ASN A 259 -9.77 8.43 -9.62
N HIS A 260 -9.94 7.20 -10.07
CA HIS A 260 -8.90 6.18 -10.00
C HIS A 260 -7.71 6.52 -10.89
N LEU A 261 -6.46 6.26 -10.44
CA LEU A 261 -5.27 6.30 -11.28
C LEU A 261 -5.29 5.16 -12.30
N ILE A 262 -4.89 5.41 -13.54
CA ILE A 262 -4.90 4.38 -14.60
C ILE A 262 -3.58 4.28 -15.34
N SER A 263 -2.87 5.39 -15.52
CA SER A 263 -1.65 5.45 -16.30
C SER A 263 -0.41 5.42 -15.40
N PHE A 264 0.70 4.88 -15.89
CA PHE A 264 1.97 4.90 -15.17
C PHE A 264 2.39 6.33 -14.83
N GLY A 265 2.17 7.29 -15.76
CA GLY A 265 2.47 8.70 -15.51
C GLY A 265 1.70 9.28 -14.32
N GLU A 266 0.42 8.89 -14.15
CA GLU A 266 -0.39 9.31 -13.01
C GLU A 266 0.10 8.69 -11.69
N PHE A 267 0.42 7.40 -11.68
CA PHE A 267 1.03 6.73 -10.52
C PHE A 267 2.37 7.37 -10.13
N ALA A 268 3.24 7.61 -11.11
CA ALA A 268 4.52 8.30 -10.86
C ALA A 268 4.31 9.72 -10.32
N GLY A 269 3.38 10.48 -10.93
CA GLY A 269 3.01 11.81 -10.46
C GLY A 269 2.48 11.79 -9.02
N MET A 270 1.68 10.79 -8.65
CA MET A 270 1.17 10.63 -7.29
C MET A 270 2.30 10.39 -6.28
N TYR A 271 3.21 9.44 -6.53
CA TYR A 271 4.36 9.21 -5.64
C TYR A 271 5.22 10.46 -5.49
N LEU A 272 5.53 11.16 -6.57
CA LEU A 272 6.26 12.42 -6.52
C LEU A 272 5.54 13.45 -5.65
N SER A 273 4.22 13.55 -5.78
CA SER A 273 3.40 14.55 -5.09
C SER A 273 3.17 14.26 -3.60
N VAL A 274 3.21 13.00 -3.16
CA VAL A 274 3.03 12.68 -1.73
C VAL A 274 4.34 12.74 -0.92
N TRP A 275 5.50 12.78 -1.58
CA TRP A 275 6.81 12.86 -0.91
C TRP A 275 7.55 14.17 -1.16
N SER A 276 7.06 15.03 -2.07
CA SER A 276 7.72 16.29 -2.41
C SER A 276 6.68 17.36 -2.74
N GLU A 277 6.97 18.60 -2.36
CA GLU A 277 6.17 19.76 -2.74
C GLU A 277 6.54 20.30 -4.14
N ILE A 278 7.63 19.84 -4.74
CA ILE A 278 8.13 20.36 -6.03
C ILE A 278 7.16 20.15 -7.18
N PRO A 279 6.49 19.00 -7.35
CA PRO A 279 5.52 18.81 -8.42
C PRO A 279 4.23 19.66 -8.28
N TRP A 280 4.00 20.23 -7.10
CA TRP A 280 2.77 20.96 -6.84
C TRP A 280 2.80 22.38 -7.41
N PRO A 281 1.67 22.92 -7.91
CA PRO A 281 1.57 24.31 -8.27
C PRO A 281 1.78 25.23 -7.04
N ASP A 282 2.29 26.42 -7.27
CA ASP A 282 2.51 27.40 -6.18
C ASP A 282 1.25 27.68 -5.38
N ASN A 283 0.12 27.86 -6.06
CA ASN A 283 -1.19 28.09 -5.45
C ASN A 283 -2.19 26.99 -5.84
N ILE A 284 -2.65 26.24 -4.85
CA ILE A 284 -3.67 25.19 -4.98
C ILE A 284 -5.00 25.74 -5.52
N ASP A 285 -5.36 26.99 -5.20
CA ASP A 285 -6.61 27.60 -5.67
C ASP A 285 -6.67 27.74 -7.20
N ASN A 286 -5.51 27.77 -7.86
CA ASN A 286 -5.40 27.82 -9.31
C ASN A 286 -5.53 26.45 -10.00
N MET A 287 -5.54 25.35 -9.25
CA MET A 287 -5.76 24.01 -9.82
C MET A 287 -7.16 23.93 -10.44
N ALA A 288 -7.29 23.09 -11.44
CA ALA A 288 -8.55 22.88 -12.11
C ALA A 288 -9.57 22.24 -11.17
N ASP A 289 -10.72 22.88 -11.02
CA ASP A 289 -11.92 22.28 -10.45
C ASP A 289 -12.62 21.41 -11.52
N PHE A 290 -13.73 20.78 -11.11
CA PHE A 290 -14.52 19.95 -12.01
C PHE A 290 -14.91 20.72 -13.30
N GLU A 291 -15.39 21.97 -13.19
CA GLU A 291 -15.84 22.74 -14.34
C GLU A 291 -14.70 23.00 -15.32
N LYS A 292 -13.54 23.42 -14.82
CA LYS A 292 -12.39 23.70 -15.66
C LYS A 292 -11.84 22.41 -16.31
N ALA A 293 -11.76 21.33 -15.54
CA ALA A 293 -11.36 20.03 -16.07
C ALA A 293 -12.34 19.53 -17.13
N PHE A 294 -13.63 19.65 -16.88
CA PHE A 294 -14.68 19.22 -17.81
C PHE A 294 -14.67 20.06 -19.10
N HIS A 295 -14.45 21.36 -19.01
CA HIS A 295 -14.33 22.22 -20.19
C HIS A 295 -13.05 22.00 -20.98
N SER A 296 -11.97 21.54 -20.34
CA SER A 296 -10.74 21.19 -21.08
C SER A 296 -10.93 19.96 -21.99
N ILE A 297 -11.84 19.06 -21.67
CA ILE A 297 -12.20 17.89 -22.48
C ILE A 297 -12.92 18.33 -23.75
N SER A 298 -13.68 19.43 -23.74
CA SER A 298 -14.40 19.95 -24.88
C SER A 298 -13.48 20.34 -26.05
N ALA A 299 -12.19 20.56 -25.80
CA ALA A 299 -11.21 20.81 -26.84
C ALA A 299 -10.98 19.61 -27.79
N THR A 300 -11.39 18.39 -27.37
CA THR A 300 -11.25 17.15 -28.16
C THR A 300 -12.50 16.26 -28.10
N PRO A 301 -13.69 16.76 -28.56
CA PRO A 301 -14.97 16.04 -28.42
C PRO A 301 -14.96 14.66 -29.12
N GLU A 302 -14.19 14.52 -30.19
CA GLU A 302 -14.07 13.27 -30.96
C GLU A 302 -13.38 12.16 -30.14
N ASN A 303 -12.33 12.50 -29.41
CA ASN A 303 -11.62 11.54 -28.55
C ASN A 303 -12.47 11.14 -27.34
N PHE A 304 -13.13 12.09 -26.72
CA PHE A 304 -14.07 11.84 -25.62
C PHE A 304 -15.26 10.97 -26.10
N GLY A 305 -15.82 11.28 -27.25
CA GLY A 305 -16.89 10.51 -27.89
C GLY A 305 -16.49 9.07 -28.21
N ALA A 306 -15.26 8.81 -28.63
CA ALA A 306 -14.76 7.48 -28.91
C ALA A 306 -14.66 6.62 -27.64
N ILE A 307 -14.17 7.19 -26.53
CA ILE A 307 -14.06 6.53 -25.23
C ILE A 307 -15.44 6.27 -24.63
N PHE A 308 -16.35 7.22 -24.71
CA PHE A 308 -17.73 7.08 -24.23
C PHE A 308 -18.51 6.04 -25.05
N ARG A 309 -18.34 5.98 -26.36
CA ARG A 309 -19.09 5.09 -27.24
C ARG A 309 -18.87 3.61 -27.00
N GLN A 310 -17.62 3.23 -26.76
CA GLN A 310 -17.27 1.81 -26.68
C GLN A 310 -17.74 1.15 -25.40
N ASN A 311 -17.77 1.87 -24.29
CA ASN A 311 -17.75 1.21 -22.98
C ASN A 311 -18.91 1.56 -22.04
N LEU A 312 -19.70 2.56 -22.40
CA LEU A 312 -20.65 3.10 -21.45
C LEU A 312 -22.11 2.76 -21.71
N PHE A 313 -22.45 2.35 -22.94
CA PHE A 313 -23.83 2.17 -23.37
C PHE A 313 -24.23 0.71 -23.64
N ASP A 314 -23.27 -0.18 -23.92
CA ASP A 314 -23.56 -1.54 -24.37
C ASP A 314 -24.15 -2.48 -23.31
N GLU A 315 -23.85 -2.32 -22.03
CA GLU A 315 -24.21 -3.31 -21.01
C GLU A 315 -25.51 -3.03 -20.24
N ARG A 316 -25.91 -1.75 -20.05
CA ARG A 316 -27.10 -1.43 -19.23
C ARG A 316 -28.39 -1.24 -20.02
N SER A 317 -28.32 -0.80 -21.22
CA SER A 317 -29.54 -0.45 -21.98
C SER A 317 -30.20 -1.64 -22.67
N GLY A 318 -29.53 -2.77 -22.76
CA GLY A 318 -30.00 -3.88 -23.63
C GLY A 318 -30.06 -3.48 -25.10
N ALA A 319 -29.61 -2.28 -25.44
CA ALA A 319 -29.54 -1.78 -26.80
C ALA A 319 -28.44 -2.51 -27.55
N LYS A 320 -28.81 -3.21 -28.61
CA LYS A 320 -27.90 -4.05 -29.39
C LYS A 320 -27.01 -3.27 -30.37
N GLU A 321 -27.15 -1.95 -30.43
CA GLU A 321 -26.35 -1.13 -31.33
C GLU A 321 -25.79 0.10 -30.60
N PRO A 322 -24.51 0.48 -30.88
CA PRO A 322 -23.88 1.64 -30.28
C PRO A 322 -24.61 2.92 -30.70
N PHE A 323 -24.59 3.92 -29.83
CA PHE A 323 -25.00 5.29 -30.16
C PHE A 323 -24.37 5.69 -31.51
N GLU A 324 -25.18 6.13 -32.44
CA GLU A 324 -24.66 6.65 -33.69
C GLU A 324 -23.73 7.83 -33.40
N ASP A 325 -22.59 7.86 -34.08
CA ASP A 325 -21.54 8.87 -33.90
C ASP A 325 -22.07 10.31 -33.89
N ASN A 326 -23.09 10.54 -34.75
CA ASN A 326 -23.73 11.84 -34.88
C ASN A 326 -24.55 12.28 -33.64
N ILE A 327 -25.15 11.33 -32.92
CA ILE A 327 -25.97 11.61 -31.73
C ILE A 327 -25.05 11.99 -30.58
N MET A 328 -24.01 11.20 -30.37
CA MET A 328 -23.00 11.48 -29.33
C MET A 328 -22.35 12.85 -29.55
N LYS A 329 -21.95 13.13 -30.80
CA LYS A 329 -21.38 14.42 -31.15
C LYS A 329 -22.36 15.56 -30.89
N SER A 330 -23.61 15.41 -31.32
CA SER A 330 -24.63 16.42 -31.07
C SER A 330 -24.90 16.64 -29.59
N CYS A 331 -24.87 15.57 -28.79
CA CYS A 331 -25.01 15.68 -27.34
C CYS A 331 -23.83 16.42 -26.71
N LEU A 332 -22.60 16.10 -27.12
CA LEU A 332 -21.40 16.78 -26.66
C LEU A 332 -21.38 18.25 -27.07
N ASP A 333 -21.67 18.54 -28.34
CA ASP A 333 -21.74 19.91 -28.86
C ASP A 333 -22.78 20.73 -28.10
N PHE A 334 -23.94 20.13 -27.78
CA PHE A 334 -24.97 20.78 -26.98
C PHE A 334 -24.51 21.07 -25.58
N LEU A 335 -23.93 20.06 -24.88
CA LEU A 335 -23.52 20.22 -23.50
C LEU A 335 -22.35 21.20 -23.34
N PHE A 336 -21.41 21.18 -24.30
CA PHE A 336 -20.27 22.08 -24.28
C PHE A 336 -20.54 23.43 -24.95
N GLY A 337 -21.50 23.49 -25.86
CA GLY A 337 -21.98 24.73 -26.48
C GLY A 337 -22.92 25.54 -25.57
N ILE A 338 -23.28 25.08 -24.42
CA ILE A 338 -24.09 25.82 -23.47
C ILE A 338 -23.23 26.92 -22.83
N GLU A 339 -23.49 28.17 -23.22
CA GLU A 339 -22.85 29.34 -22.62
C GLU A 339 -23.28 29.55 -21.16
N ASP A 340 -24.49 29.14 -20.81
CA ASP A 340 -25.01 29.22 -19.46
C ASP A 340 -24.62 28.01 -18.59
N LYS A 341 -23.47 28.14 -17.95
CA LYS A 341 -22.90 27.15 -17.04
C LYS A 341 -23.79 26.80 -15.85
N GLU A 342 -24.65 27.73 -15.44
CA GLU A 342 -25.62 27.56 -14.37
C GLU A 342 -26.68 26.54 -14.70
N ASN A 343 -27.28 26.68 -15.87
CA ASN A 343 -28.32 25.76 -16.32
C ASN A 343 -27.75 24.36 -16.58
N LEU A 344 -26.53 24.26 -17.12
CA LEU A 344 -25.84 22.97 -17.29
C LEU A 344 -25.59 22.29 -15.94
N ARG A 345 -25.10 23.03 -14.97
CA ARG A 345 -24.88 22.54 -13.60
C ARG A 345 -26.18 22.05 -12.97
N THR A 346 -27.26 22.82 -13.07
CA THR A 346 -28.57 22.46 -12.54
C THR A 346 -29.16 21.25 -13.27
N LEU A 347 -28.95 21.14 -14.58
CA LEU A 347 -29.39 20.01 -15.39
C LEU A 347 -28.72 18.71 -14.93
N LEU A 348 -27.42 18.72 -14.72
CA LEU A 348 -26.64 17.54 -14.40
C LEU A 348 -26.73 17.16 -12.90
N SER A 349 -26.66 18.12 -12.00
CA SER A 349 -26.73 17.86 -10.56
C SER A 349 -28.14 17.67 -10.01
N GLY A 350 -29.16 18.20 -10.69
CA GLY A 350 -30.53 18.29 -10.15
C GLY A 350 -30.69 19.25 -8.98
N LYS A 351 -29.63 19.99 -8.60
CA LYS A 351 -29.57 20.93 -7.49
C LYS A 351 -29.77 22.35 -8.01
N GLY A 352 -30.41 23.21 -7.22
CA GLY A 352 -30.67 24.62 -7.57
C GLY A 352 -32.03 25.09 -7.13
N THR A 353 -32.32 26.38 -7.32
CA THR A 353 -33.64 26.99 -7.07
C THR A 353 -34.70 26.45 -8.02
N SER A 354 -35.98 26.68 -7.72
CA SER A 354 -37.07 26.29 -8.63
C SER A 354 -36.93 26.91 -10.02
N GLU A 355 -36.53 28.19 -10.10
CA GLU A 355 -36.32 28.92 -11.34
C GLU A 355 -35.17 28.32 -12.18
N GLN A 356 -34.06 27.98 -11.52
CA GLN A 356 -32.94 27.32 -12.18
C GLN A 356 -33.30 25.92 -12.70
N LYS A 357 -34.06 25.13 -11.92
CA LYS A 357 -34.58 23.83 -12.35
C LYS A 357 -35.52 23.91 -13.53
N ASP A 358 -36.34 24.94 -13.58
CA ASP A 358 -37.26 25.17 -14.69
C ASP A 358 -36.52 25.64 -15.96
N ALA A 359 -35.48 26.46 -15.81
CA ALA A 359 -34.59 26.81 -16.91
C ALA A 359 -33.83 25.61 -17.42
N ALA A 360 -33.27 24.77 -16.54
CA ALA A 360 -32.58 23.51 -16.92
C ALA A 360 -33.51 22.50 -17.60
N LYS A 361 -34.78 22.41 -17.19
CA LYS A 361 -35.81 21.61 -17.90
C LYS A 361 -36.09 22.14 -19.30
N SER A 362 -36.18 23.44 -19.46
CA SER A 362 -36.42 24.07 -20.77
C SER A 362 -35.25 23.75 -21.71
N LEU A 363 -34.04 23.84 -21.22
CA LEU A 363 -32.83 23.46 -21.94
C LEU A 363 -32.82 21.98 -22.36
N LEU A 364 -33.22 21.08 -21.46
CA LEU A 364 -33.36 19.66 -21.75
C LEU A 364 -34.43 19.40 -22.82
N ILE A 365 -35.56 20.09 -22.76
CA ILE A 365 -36.63 19.97 -23.75
C ILE A 365 -36.12 20.40 -25.13
N GLU A 366 -35.45 21.56 -25.22
CA GLU A 366 -34.87 22.05 -26.45
C GLU A 366 -33.85 21.05 -27.06
N PHE A 367 -33.01 20.43 -26.23
CA PHE A 367 -32.06 19.42 -26.65
C PHE A 367 -32.77 18.16 -27.20
N LEU A 368 -33.81 17.71 -26.52
CA LEU A 368 -34.57 16.53 -26.91
C LEU A 368 -35.42 16.80 -28.19
N ASP A 369 -35.94 18.02 -28.36
CA ASP A 369 -36.74 18.40 -29.53
C ASP A 369 -35.93 18.57 -30.82
N LYS A 370 -34.61 18.70 -30.72
CA LYS A 370 -33.68 18.63 -31.82
C LYS A 370 -33.41 17.20 -32.37
N ALA A 371 -34.03 16.18 -31.76
CA ALA A 371 -33.90 14.80 -32.21
C ALA A 371 -34.70 14.59 -33.51
N ALA A 372 -34.09 13.89 -34.46
CA ALA A 372 -34.68 13.63 -35.79
C ALA A 372 -35.70 12.47 -35.76
N SER A 373 -35.63 11.61 -34.73
CA SER A 373 -36.56 10.47 -34.58
C SER A 373 -36.92 10.25 -33.11
N PRO A 374 -38.01 9.47 -32.80
CA PRO A 374 -38.33 9.05 -31.43
C PRO A 374 -37.21 8.24 -30.78
N GLU A 375 -36.53 7.40 -31.54
CA GLU A 375 -35.43 6.58 -31.08
C GLU A 375 -34.23 7.44 -30.69
N GLU A 376 -33.89 8.43 -31.52
CA GLU A 376 -32.84 9.41 -31.17
C GLU A 376 -33.21 10.20 -29.91
N LYS A 377 -34.47 10.57 -29.74
CA LYS A 377 -34.95 11.28 -28.56
C LYS A 377 -34.78 10.47 -27.31
N GLU A 378 -35.02 9.15 -27.37
CA GLU A 378 -34.81 8.27 -26.23
C GLU A 378 -33.33 8.08 -25.93
N GLN A 379 -32.52 7.87 -26.93
CA GLN A 379 -31.07 7.80 -26.78
C GLN A 379 -30.48 9.06 -26.14
N LYS A 380 -30.96 10.25 -26.54
CA LYS A 380 -30.58 11.53 -25.90
C LYS A 380 -31.00 11.59 -24.44
N ARG A 381 -32.18 11.03 -24.05
CA ARG A 381 -32.61 10.94 -22.66
C ARG A 381 -31.71 10.05 -21.84
N GLU A 382 -31.40 8.87 -22.34
CA GLU A 382 -30.47 7.93 -21.70
C GLU A 382 -29.11 8.57 -21.49
N PHE A 383 -28.58 9.26 -22.48
CA PHE A 383 -27.33 9.97 -22.39
C PHE A 383 -27.33 11.02 -21.26
N ILE A 384 -28.38 11.86 -21.19
CA ILE A 384 -28.50 12.84 -20.12
C ILE A 384 -28.68 12.18 -18.74
N HIS A 385 -29.37 11.06 -18.69
CA HIS A 385 -29.51 10.29 -17.47
C HIS A 385 -28.14 9.80 -16.96
N TYR A 386 -27.34 9.25 -17.85
CA TYR A 386 -25.98 8.83 -17.55
C TYR A 386 -25.12 9.99 -17.05
N LEU A 387 -25.12 11.10 -17.76
CA LEU A 387 -24.35 12.27 -17.34
C LEU A 387 -24.75 12.77 -15.96
N LYS A 388 -26.05 12.72 -15.63
CA LYS A 388 -26.55 13.07 -14.29
C LYS A 388 -26.06 12.11 -13.20
N GLU A 389 -26.07 10.82 -13.47
CA GLU A 389 -25.58 9.83 -12.52
C GLU A 389 -24.09 9.96 -12.23
N TRP A 390 -23.30 10.38 -13.22
CA TRP A 390 -21.85 10.38 -13.11
C TRP A 390 -21.26 11.73 -12.76
N ILE A 391 -21.75 12.77 -13.41
CA ILE A 391 -21.24 14.13 -13.27
C ILE A 391 -21.98 14.88 -12.19
N GLY A 392 -23.28 14.64 -12.07
CA GLY A 392 -24.14 15.34 -11.10
C GLY A 392 -23.65 15.33 -9.66
N PRO A 393 -23.14 14.18 -9.12
CA PRO A 393 -22.63 14.13 -7.75
C PRO A 393 -21.42 15.03 -7.49
N PHE A 394 -20.65 15.36 -8.52
CA PHE A 394 -19.42 16.15 -8.42
C PHE A 394 -19.63 17.66 -8.61
N TYR A 395 -20.81 18.08 -9.05
CA TYR A 395 -21.10 19.52 -9.11
C TYR A 395 -21.17 20.09 -7.71
N PRO A 396 -20.46 21.21 -7.46
CA PRO A 396 -20.45 21.85 -6.15
C PRO A 396 -21.84 22.29 -5.76
N GLU A 397 -22.17 22.12 -4.48
CA GLU A 397 -23.39 22.67 -3.90
C GLU A 397 -23.27 24.21 -3.85
N ARG A 398 -24.41 24.88 -3.94
CA ARG A 398 -24.48 26.31 -3.75
C ARG A 398 -25.12 26.65 -2.42
N ASN A 399 -24.60 27.68 -1.78
CA ASN A 399 -25.22 28.24 -0.61
C ASN A 399 -26.56 28.95 -0.97
N LYS A 400 -27.28 29.42 0.06
CA LYS A 400 -28.59 30.08 -0.13
C LYS A 400 -28.54 31.34 -1.01
N ASP A 401 -27.37 31.94 -1.19
CA ASP A 401 -27.12 33.15 -1.96
C ASP A 401 -26.62 32.87 -3.37
N ASN A 402 -26.68 31.59 -3.83
CA ASN A 402 -26.22 31.11 -5.12
C ASN A 402 -24.68 31.22 -5.33
N GLU A 403 -23.92 31.50 -4.29
CA GLU A 403 -22.47 31.40 -4.36
C GLU A 403 -22.03 29.94 -4.36
N PRO A 404 -21.00 29.54 -5.15
CA PRO A 404 -20.44 28.21 -5.05
C PRO A 404 -19.98 27.96 -3.62
N GLU A 405 -20.32 26.79 -3.06
CA GLU A 405 -19.72 26.40 -1.79
C GLU A 405 -18.21 26.30 -1.94
N PRO A 406 -17.43 26.68 -0.90
CA PRO A 406 -15.99 26.53 -0.92
C PRO A 406 -15.59 25.12 -1.35
N ASP A 407 -14.63 25.01 -2.25
CA ASP A 407 -14.12 23.73 -2.70
C ASP A 407 -13.34 23.04 -1.58
N LYS A 408 -14.05 22.24 -0.79
CA LYS A 408 -13.49 21.46 0.33
C LYS A 408 -12.34 20.55 -0.12
N ASN A 409 -12.30 20.17 -1.40
CA ASN A 409 -11.25 19.34 -1.95
C ASN A 409 -9.93 20.10 -2.05
N LYS A 410 -9.96 21.37 -2.47
CA LYS A 410 -8.78 22.22 -2.46
C LYS A 410 -8.24 22.45 -1.04
N ASP A 411 -9.12 22.57 -0.05
CA ASP A 411 -8.70 22.71 1.36
C ASP A 411 -7.99 21.43 1.87
N LYS A 412 -8.48 20.24 1.52
CA LYS A 412 -7.78 18.98 1.81
C LYS A 412 -6.37 18.96 1.22
N LEU A 413 -6.22 19.41 -0.03
CA LEU A 413 -4.93 19.47 -0.71
C LEU A 413 -3.99 20.52 -0.11
N LYS A 414 -4.49 21.66 0.33
CA LYS A 414 -3.70 22.68 1.05
C LYS A 414 -3.12 22.11 2.34
N ILE A 415 -3.94 21.39 3.13
CA ILE A 415 -3.51 20.74 4.37
C ILE A 415 -2.40 19.71 4.06
N LEU A 416 -2.56 18.87 3.04
CA LEU A 416 -1.54 17.93 2.63
C LEU A 416 -0.23 18.65 2.23
N LYS A 417 -0.31 19.63 1.34
CA LYS A 417 0.86 20.37 0.84
C LYS A 417 1.66 21.04 1.96
N GLN A 418 0.99 21.56 2.99
CA GLN A 418 1.65 22.20 4.13
C GLN A 418 2.59 21.28 4.90
N THR A 419 2.35 19.97 4.89
CA THR A 419 3.17 18.99 5.60
C THR A 419 4.34 18.46 4.76
N LEU A 420 4.29 18.59 3.43
CA LEU A 420 5.24 17.94 2.51
C LEU A 420 6.70 18.40 2.70
N ALA A 421 6.94 19.66 3.07
CA ALA A 421 8.29 20.14 3.36
C ALA A 421 8.93 19.35 4.51
N LYS A 422 8.16 19.08 5.58
CA LYS A 422 8.61 18.26 6.71
C LYS A 422 8.80 16.81 6.30
N VAL A 423 7.86 16.24 5.54
CA VAL A 423 7.95 14.86 5.05
C VAL A 423 9.20 14.67 4.20
N ARG A 424 9.47 15.56 3.24
CA ARG A 424 10.67 15.50 2.40
C ARG A 424 11.94 15.57 3.23
N ARG A 425 12.02 16.50 4.20
CA ARG A 425 13.19 16.62 5.09
C ARG A 425 13.34 15.39 5.98
N ALA A 426 12.27 14.87 6.55
CA ALA A 426 12.33 13.64 7.35
C ALA A 426 12.89 12.47 6.54
N LEU A 427 12.36 12.22 5.33
CA LEU A 427 12.81 11.14 4.45
C LEU A 427 14.26 11.27 4.01
N ALA A 428 14.78 12.50 3.94
CA ALA A 428 16.19 12.76 3.69
C ALA A 428 17.10 12.49 4.91
N ASN A 429 16.51 12.28 6.09
CA ASN A 429 17.26 12.21 7.35
C ASN A 429 17.02 10.94 8.19
N ILE A 430 16.34 9.94 7.65
CA ILE A 430 16.09 8.66 8.32
C ILE A 430 16.08 7.51 7.31
N SER A 431 16.68 6.38 7.70
CA SER A 431 16.59 5.15 6.89
C SER A 431 15.14 4.68 6.76
N THR A 432 14.63 4.62 5.53
CA THR A 432 13.23 4.36 5.24
C THR A 432 13.04 3.08 4.43
N PHE A 433 12.19 2.20 4.93
CA PHE A 433 11.79 0.93 4.32
C PHE A 433 10.30 0.96 4.00
N MET A 434 9.90 0.37 2.88
CA MET A 434 8.55 0.48 2.37
C MET A 434 8.04 -0.86 1.86
N ILE A 435 6.74 -1.08 1.96
CA ILE A 435 6.03 -2.18 1.32
C ILE A 435 4.66 -1.66 0.87
N PHE A 436 4.10 -2.22 -0.20
CA PHE A 436 2.76 -1.91 -0.65
C PHE A 436 1.67 -2.56 0.22
N ASP A 437 0.46 -2.00 0.12
CA ASP A 437 -0.78 -2.72 0.40
C ASP A 437 -1.70 -2.59 -0.83
N ASP A 438 -3.03 -2.67 -0.71
CA ASP A 438 -3.92 -2.67 -1.87
C ASP A 438 -4.06 -1.31 -2.54
N HIS A 439 -4.19 -0.23 -1.79
CA HIS A 439 -4.40 1.11 -2.34
C HIS A 439 -3.24 1.64 -3.19
N GLU A 440 -2.06 1.00 -3.16
CA GLU A 440 -1.03 1.25 -4.18
C GLU A 440 -1.50 0.90 -5.59
N ILE A 441 -2.52 0.05 -5.72
CA ILE A 441 -3.12 -0.37 -7.00
C ILE A 441 -4.60 -0.03 -7.03
N THR A 442 -5.38 -0.62 -6.13
CA THR A 442 -6.83 -0.43 -5.95
C THR A 442 -7.28 -1.19 -4.70
N ASP A 443 -8.27 -0.68 -3.98
CA ASP A 443 -8.99 -1.40 -2.94
C ASP A 443 -9.36 -2.82 -3.42
N ASP A 444 -9.19 -3.83 -2.56
CA ASP A 444 -9.36 -5.26 -2.88
C ASP A 444 -8.31 -5.91 -3.80
N TRP A 445 -7.22 -5.26 -4.10
CA TRP A 445 -6.22 -5.83 -5.00
C TRP A 445 -5.80 -7.25 -4.58
N ASN A 446 -5.96 -8.20 -5.53
CA ASN A 446 -5.67 -9.62 -5.32
C ASN A 446 -6.48 -10.28 -4.18
N LEU A 447 -7.69 -9.79 -3.89
CA LEU A 447 -8.52 -10.30 -2.82
C LEU A 447 -8.73 -11.82 -2.91
N ASN A 448 -9.14 -12.31 -4.08
CA ASN A 448 -9.40 -13.72 -4.31
C ASN A 448 -9.21 -14.11 -5.79
N PRO A 449 -9.29 -15.41 -6.14
CA PRO A 449 -9.20 -15.85 -7.53
C PRO A 449 -10.25 -15.27 -8.46
N SER A 450 -11.46 -15.01 -7.98
CA SER A 450 -12.54 -14.38 -8.76
C SER A 450 -12.18 -12.95 -9.15
N TRP A 451 -11.64 -12.18 -8.22
CA TRP A 451 -11.13 -10.82 -8.49
C TRP A 451 -10.04 -10.87 -9.58
N ARG A 452 -9.06 -11.74 -9.41
CA ARG A 452 -7.94 -11.91 -10.37
C ARG A 452 -8.44 -12.31 -11.77
N ASP A 453 -9.32 -13.31 -11.85
CA ASP A 453 -9.85 -13.78 -13.13
C ASP A 453 -10.60 -12.66 -13.85
N ARG A 454 -11.39 -11.90 -13.11
CA ARG A 454 -12.17 -10.78 -13.64
C ARG A 454 -11.28 -9.65 -14.14
N VAL A 455 -10.32 -9.20 -13.34
CA VAL A 455 -9.47 -8.04 -13.64
C VAL A 455 -8.41 -8.38 -14.69
N PHE A 456 -7.74 -9.52 -14.57
CA PHE A 456 -6.65 -9.87 -15.49
C PHE A 456 -7.12 -10.37 -16.87
N THR A 457 -8.40 -10.68 -17.02
CA THR A 457 -9.03 -10.91 -18.34
C THR A 457 -9.44 -9.62 -19.04
N SER A 458 -9.48 -8.50 -18.31
CA SER A 458 -9.65 -7.17 -18.92
C SER A 458 -8.29 -6.60 -19.32
N PRO A 459 -8.09 -6.20 -20.59
CA PRO A 459 -6.87 -5.54 -21.02
C PRO A 459 -6.56 -4.27 -20.21
N LEU A 460 -7.56 -3.44 -19.94
CA LEU A 460 -7.39 -2.20 -19.17
C LEU A 460 -7.12 -2.51 -17.69
N GLY A 461 -7.89 -3.42 -17.07
CA GLY A 461 -7.70 -3.80 -15.67
C GLY A 461 -6.29 -4.33 -15.42
N LYS A 462 -5.82 -5.24 -16.29
CA LYS A 462 -4.45 -5.75 -16.23
C LYS A 462 -3.40 -4.65 -16.42
N ALA A 463 -3.62 -3.71 -17.33
CA ALA A 463 -2.71 -2.59 -17.58
C ALA A 463 -2.61 -1.65 -16.35
N ILE A 464 -3.72 -1.36 -15.68
CA ILE A 464 -3.72 -0.52 -14.47
C ILE A 464 -2.91 -1.20 -13.36
N VAL A 465 -3.13 -2.49 -13.12
CA VAL A 465 -2.34 -3.26 -12.13
C VAL A 465 -0.86 -3.25 -12.49
N ARG A 466 -0.50 -3.49 -13.76
CA ARG A 466 0.89 -3.39 -14.25
C ARG A 466 1.50 -2.03 -13.97
N ASN A 467 0.77 -0.96 -14.29
CA ASN A 467 1.25 0.42 -14.13
C ASN A 467 1.51 0.77 -12.65
N GLY A 468 0.61 0.40 -11.75
CA GLY A 468 0.81 0.57 -10.32
C GLY A 468 1.99 -0.25 -9.79
N MET A 469 2.14 -1.52 -10.22
CA MET A 469 3.28 -2.36 -9.82
C MET A 469 4.62 -1.84 -10.37
N MET A 470 4.66 -1.30 -11.59
CA MET A 470 5.85 -0.65 -12.13
C MET A 470 6.23 0.59 -11.30
N ALA A 471 5.24 1.40 -10.93
CA ALA A 471 5.47 2.57 -10.09
C ALA A 471 5.98 2.15 -8.70
N TYR A 472 5.34 1.16 -8.05
CA TYR A 472 5.83 0.60 -6.80
C TYR A 472 7.29 0.13 -6.89
N ALA A 473 7.64 -0.61 -7.94
CA ALA A 473 9.00 -1.10 -8.16
C ALA A 473 10.04 0.04 -8.16
N LEU A 474 9.75 1.13 -8.86
CA LEU A 474 10.66 2.27 -9.01
C LEU A 474 10.71 3.18 -7.79
N PHE A 475 9.55 3.43 -7.15
CA PHE A 475 9.44 4.38 -6.06
C PHE A 475 9.68 3.76 -4.69
N GLN A 476 9.29 2.51 -4.48
CA GLN A 476 9.41 1.85 -3.20
C GLN A 476 10.46 0.73 -3.19
N ASP A 477 10.32 -0.31 -4.03
CA ASP A 477 11.14 -1.52 -3.91
C ASP A 477 12.60 -1.32 -4.32
N TRP A 478 12.86 -0.51 -5.32
CA TRP A 478 14.26 -0.20 -5.74
C TRP A 478 15.10 0.27 -4.56
N GLY A 479 14.55 1.14 -3.70
CA GLY A 479 15.23 1.59 -2.49
C GLY A 479 15.40 0.53 -1.40
N ASN A 480 14.51 -0.47 -1.33
CA ASN A 480 14.63 -1.57 -0.38
C ASN A 480 15.72 -2.56 -0.77
N GLN A 481 15.91 -2.78 -2.09
CA GLN A 481 16.73 -3.85 -2.68
C GLN A 481 17.65 -3.32 -3.80
N ALA A 482 18.30 -2.18 -3.59
CA ALA A 482 19.12 -1.49 -4.59
C ALA A 482 20.17 -2.39 -5.26
N ASP A 483 20.73 -3.34 -4.52
CA ASP A 483 21.70 -4.31 -5.04
C ASP A 483 21.14 -5.20 -6.16
N ARG A 484 19.85 -5.47 -6.16
CA ARG A 484 19.18 -6.29 -7.19
C ARG A 484 18.88 -5.50 -8.46
N TYR A 485 18.50 -4.22 -8.32
CA TYR A 485 18.18 -3.35 -9.45
C TYR A 485 19.42 -2.82 -10.17
N ASN A 486 20.53 -2.62 -9.46
CA ASN A 486 21.76 -2.02 -9.99
C ASN A 486 22.68 -3.05 -10.68
N ARG A 487 22.14 -4.21 -11.03
CA ARG A 487 22.83 -5.28 -11.77
C ARG A 487 22.50 -5.25 -13.24
N THR A 488 23.03 -6.20 -14.00
CA THR A 488 22.65 -6.42 -15.40
C THR A 488 21.53 -7.46 -15.46
N GLY A 489 20.39 -7.08 -16.03
CA GLY A 489 19.27 -7.99 -16.28
C GLY A 489 19.42 -8.77 -17.59
N HIS A 490 19.12 -10.05 -17.55
CA HIS A 490 19.19 -10.95 -18.72
C HIS A 490 17.86 -11.68 -18.94
N PHE A 491 17.53 -11.97 -20.19
CA PHE A 491 16.42 -12.85 -20.55
C PHE A 491 16.76 -13.60 -21.83
N PHE A 492 16.62 -14.92 -21.81
CA PHE A 492 16.83 -15.80 -22.96
C PHE A 492 16.13 -17.14 -22.77
N GLU A 493 16.07 -17.95 -23.84
CA GLU A 493 15.42 -19.25 -23.84
C GLU A 493 16.45 -20.35 -24.02
N LEU A 494 16.22 -21.49 -23.37
CA LEU A 494 17.01 -22.71 -23.52
C LEU A 494 16.11 -23.87 -23.92
N GLU A 495 16.73 -24.89 -24.52
CA GLU A 495 16.06 -26.17 -24.80
C GLU A 495 15.74 -26.93 -23.51
N THR A 496 14.69 -27.73 -23.53
CA THR A 496 14.28 -28.55 -22.37
C THR A 496 15.26 -29.68 -22.05
N THR A 497 16.15 -30.04 -23.01
CA THR A 497 17.25 -30.99 -22.81
C THR A 497 18.18 -30.63 -21.64
N PHE A 498 18.26 -29.34 -21.30
CA PHE A 498 19.05 -28.87 -20.14
C PHE A 498 18.39 -29.14 -18.79
N ALA A 499 17.12 -29.55 -18.75
CA ALA A 499 16.41 -29.82 -17.50
C ALA A 499 17.09 -30.95 -16.69
N ASP A 500 17.70 -31.92 -17.33
CA ASP A 500 18.39 -33.03 -16.65
C ASP A 500 19.65 -32.55 -15.91
N ASP A 501 20.42 -31.66 -16.51
CA ASP A 501 21.59 -31.04 -15.87
C ASP A 501 21.16 -30.22 -14.66
N LEU A 502 20.11 -29.40 -14.82
CA LEU A 502 19.56 -28.57 -13.75
C LEU A 502 19.02 -29.41 -12.58
N ASN A 503 18.34 -30.52 -12.86
CA ASN A 503 17.82 -31.44 -11.83
C ASN A 503 18.93 -32.13 -11.05
N THR A 504 20.07 -32.40 -11.67
CA THR A 504 21.24 -32.97 -11.00
C THR A 504 22.09 -31.92 -10.28
N GLY A 505 21.77 -30.64 -10.42
CA GLY A 505 22.54 -29.52 -9.86
C GLY A 505 23.90 -29.32 -10.56
N GLN A 506 24.02 -29.76 -11.82
CA GLN A 506 25.27 -29.67 -12.60
C GLN A 506 25.22 -28.49 -13.56
N PHE A 507 26.19 -27.60 -13.47
CA PHE A 507 26.44 -26.59 -14.50
C PHE A 507 27.37 -27.16 -15.57
N SER A 508 26.79 -27.92 -16.51
CA SER A 508 27.52 -28.61 -17.58
C SER A 508 28.23 -27.64 -18.53
N GLU A 509 29.27 -28.13 -19.26
CA GLU A 509 29.94 -27.32 -20.29
C GLU A 509 28.99 -26.93 -21.44
N ASN A 510 27.98 -27.75 -21.74
CA ASN A 510 26.94 -27.41 -22.71
C ASN A 510 26.05 -26.28 -22.20
N LEU A 511 25.62 -26.34 -20.94
CA LEU A 511 24.84 -25.27 -20.31
C LEU A 511 25.64 -23.96 -20.22
N LYS A 512 26.92 -24.03 -19.89
CA LYS A 512 27.86 -22.91 -19.89
C LYS A 512 27.97 -22.27 -21.28
N THR A 513 28.11 -23.09 -22.33
CA THR A 513 28.14 -22.59 -23.71
C THR A 513 26.86 -21.85 -24.07
N ALA A 514 25.69 -22.42 -23.73
CA ALA A 514 24.41 -21.78 -23.98
C ALA A 514 24.25 -20.43 -23.24
N PHE A 515 24.75 -20.32 -22.00
CA PHE A 515 24.80 -19.04 -21.27
C PHE A 515 25.75 -18.04 -21.94
N ASN A 516 26.94 -18.47 -22.36
CA ASN A 516 27.91 -17.61 -23.05
C ASN A 516 27.37 -17.07 -24.39
N GLU A 517 26.65 -17.88 -25.16
CA GLU A 517 26.00 -17.47 -26.41
C GLU A 517 24.94 -16.40 -26.18
N ASN A 518 24.37 -16.33 -24.99
CA ASN A 518 23.41 -15.30 -24.55
C ASN A 518 24.06 -14.16 -23.75
N GLY A 519 25.40 -14.04 -23.83
CA GLY A 519 26.13 -12.91 -23.22
C GLY A 519 26.33 -13.03 -21.72
N VAL A 520 26.14 -14.21 -21.13
CA VAL A 520 26.32 -14.48 -19.69
C VAL A 520 27.51 -15.40 -19.49
N SER A 521 28.62 -14.86 -18.99
CA SER A 521 29.82 -15.65 -18.69
C SER A 521 29.78 -16.13 -17.23
N LEU A 522 29.71 -17.45 -17.03
CA LEU A 522 29.71 -18.09 -15.73
C LEU A 522 30.80 -19.13 -15.65
N GLU A 523 31.47 -19.20 -14.50
CA GLU A 523 32.48 -20.26 -14.22
C GLU A 523 31.78 -21.40 -13.44
N SER A 524 31.91 -22.65 -13.92
CA SER A 524 31.19 -23.81 -13.38
C SER A 524 31.43 -24.01 -11.88
N GLU A 525 32.63 -23.71 -11.41
CA GLU A 525 33.04 -23.88 -9.99
C GLU A 525 32.42 -22.81 -9.06
N LYS A 526 31.84 -21.73 -9.63
CA LYS A 526 31.26 -20.60 -8.90
C LYS A 526 29.75 -20.54 -8.97
N VAL A 527 29.11 -21.58 -9.49
CA VAL A 527 27.66 -21.63 -9.70
C VAL A 527 27.05 -22.68 -8.79
N GLU A 528 26.05 -22.26 -8.01
CA GLU A 528 25.17 -23.16 -7.29
C GLU A 528 23.83 -23.27 -8.03
N ILE A 529 23.32 -24.49 -8.18
CA ILE A 529 21.98 -24.73 -8.75
C ILE A 529 21.12 -25.38 -7.66
N LYS A 530 19.94 -24.81 -7.44
CA LYS A 530 18.97 -25.30 -6.48
C LYS A 530 17.60 -25.41 -7.13
N LEU A 531 17.00 -26.59 -7.06
CA LEU A 531 15.58 -26.75 -7.36
C LEU A 531 14.76 -26.16 -6.23
N LEU A 532 13.91 -25.19 -6.55
CA LEU A 532 13.00 -24.55 -5.61
C LEU A 532 11.77 -25.43 -5.39
N HIS A 533 11.11 -25.26 -4.25
CA HIS A 533 9.82 -25.93 -3.95
C HIS A 533 8.70 -25.54 -4.94
N THR A 534 8.90 -24.49 -5.71
CA THR A 534 8.02 -24.03 -6.79
C THR A 534 8.20 -24.80 -8.10
N GLY A 535 9.18 -25.71 -8.17
CA GLY A 535 9.52 -26.45 -9.40
C GLY A 535 10.43 -25.66 -10.35
N GLU A 536 10.90 -24.50 -9.96
CA GLU A 536 11.86 -23.67 -10.69
C GLU A 536 13.28 -24.00 -10.27
N TRP A 537 14.26 -23.72 -11.12
CA TRP A 537 15.64 -23.76 -10.73
C TRP A 537 16.17 -22.34 -10.45
N LEU A 538 16.80 -22.18 -9.31
CA LEU A 538 17.60 -21.00 -8.97
C LEU A 538 19.07 -21.34 -9.22
N LEU A 539 19.68 -20.62 -10.14
CA LEU A 539 21.11 -20.67 -10.40
C LEU A 539 21.72 -19.41 -9.84
N LYS A 540 22.68 -19.53 -8.94
CA LYS A 540 23.34 -18.43 -8.26
C LYS A 540 24.83 -18.43 -8.50
N ASN A 541 25.37 -17.32 -8.97
CA ASN A 541 26.82 -17.08 -9.00
C ASN A 541 27.29 -16.66 -7.60
N ILE A 542 28.17 -17.45 -6.99
CA ILE A 542 28.63 -17.24 -5.61
C ILE A 542 29.50 -15.97 -5.52
N GLU A 543 30.26 -15.64 -6.57
CA GLU A 543 31.21 -14.54 -6.57
C GLU A 543 30.53 -13.17 -6.67
N ASN A 544 29.74 -12.95 -7.72
CA ASN A 544 29.10 -11.67 -7.99
C ASN A 544 27.64 -11.61 -7.50
N LYS A 545 27.13 -12.72 -6.94
CA LYS A 545 25.74 -12.85 -6.43
C LYS A 545 24.65 -12.70 -7.49
N ASP A 546 24.96 -12.84 -8.78
CA ASP A 546 23.93 -12.84 -9.82
C ASP A 546 23.03 -14.07 -9.65
N GLU A 547 21.73 -13.85 -9.80
CA GLU A 547 20.71 -14.87 -9.65
C GLU A 547 19.97 -15.06 -10.97
N PHE A 548 19.82 -16.32 -11.41
CA PHE A 548 19.07 -16.70 -12.58
C PHE A 548 17.95 -17.65 -12.17
N ILE A 549 16.72 -17.28 -12.50
CA ILE A 549 15.54 -18.12 -12.34
C ILE A 549 15.29 -18.81 -13.68
N ILE A 550 15.20 -20.13 -13.67
CA ILE A 550 14.92 -20.93 -14.86
C ILE A 550 13.58 -21.62 -14.66
N ARG A 551 12.64 -21.33 -15.53
CA ARG A 551 11.28 -21.85 -15.47
C ARG A 551 10.90 -22.55 -16.76
N LYS A 552 10.27 -23.73 -16.62
CA LYS A 552 9.72 -24.50 -17.75
C LYS A 552 8.42 -23.87 -18.24
N TYR A 553 8.31 -23.71 -19.55
CA TYR A 553 7.19 -23.00 -20.18
C TYR A 553 6.69 -23.74 -21.42
N LYS A 554 5.37 -23.78 -21.65
CA LYS A 554 4.80 -24.26 -22.91
C LYS A 554 4.80 -23.16 -23.95
N LYS A 555 5.27 -23.45 -25.18
CA LYS A 555 5.37 -22.45 -26.26
C LYS A 555 4.03 -21.84 -26.64
N LYS A 556 2.95 -22.65 -26.62
CA LYS A 556 1.57 -22.18 -26.82
C LYS A 556 0.62 -22.98 -25.93
N ALA A 557 -0.52 -22.38 -25.57
CA ALA A 557 -1.56 -23.11 -24.87
C ALA A 557 -2.08 -24.24 -25.75
N GLY A 558 -1.88 -25.51 -25.32
CA GLY A 558 -2.24 -26.73 -26.06
C GLY A 558 -1.11 -27.36 -26.87
N ASP A 559 0.09 -26.78 -26.88
CA ASP A 559 1.28 -27.34 -27.53
C ASP A 559 2.00 -28.28 -26.56
N ASP A 560 2.58 -29.37 -27.07
CA ASP A 560 3.43 -30.27 -26.29
C ASP A 560 4.90 -29.79 -26.21
N ASP A 561 5.26 -28.77 -26.99
CA ASP A 561 6.59 -28.19 -27.02
C ASP A 561 6.81 -27.27 -25.81
N GLU A 562 7.77 -27.66 -24.97
CA GLU A 562 8.20 -26.88 -23.80
C GLU A 562 9.56 -26.22 -24.05
N ILE A 563 9.80 -25.09 -23.41
CA ILE A 563 11.07 -24.38 -23.39
C ILE A 563 11.44 -24.03 -21.94
N LEU A 564 12.71 -23.75 -21.70
CA LEU A 564 13.17 -23.17 -20.45
C LEU A 564 13.40 -21.67 -20.65
N LYS A 565 12.67 -20.83 -19.94
CA LYS A 565 12.93 -19.39 -19.89
C LYS A 565 13.89 -19.09 -18.75
N VAL A 566 14.99 -18.42 -19.08
CA VAL A 566 16.03 -17.99 -18.14
C VAL A 566 15.89 -16.50 -17.91
N LEU A 567 15.72 -16.11 -16.67
CA LEU A 567 15.64 -14.73 -16.25
C LEU A 567 16.75 -14.43 -15.24
N GLY A 568 17.73 -13.66 -15.68
CA GLY A 568 18.85 -13.22 -14.84
C GLY A 568 18.57 -11.87 -14.20
N ASN A 569 18.75 -11.78 -12.88
CA ASN A 569 18.52 -10.58 -12.08
C ASN A 569 17.17 -9.93 -12.38
N PRO A 570 16.05 -10.53 -11.96
CA PRO A 570 14.70 -10.14 -12.38
C PRO A 570 14.38 -8.65 -12.20
N GLN A 571 14.79 -8.04 -11.08
CA GLN A 571 14.56 -6.62 -10.79
C GLN A 571 15.32 -5.71 -11.77
N ALA A 572 16.56 -6.01 -12.07
CA ALA A 572 17.35 -5.26 -13.04
C ALA A 572 16.75 -5.38 -14.45
N HIS A 573 16.27 -6.57 -14.79
CA HIS A 573 15.59 -6.81 -16.07
C HIS A 573 14.27 -6.03 -16.15
N LEU A 574 13.48 -5.99 -15.05
CA LEU A 574 12.27 -5.18 -14.96
C LEU A 574 12.58 -3.69 -15.20
N LEU A 575 13.58 -3.15 -14.51
CA LEU A 575 13.98 -1.75 -14.66
C LEU A 575 14.31 -1.41 -16.11
N LYS A 576 15.03 -2.30 -16.79
CA LYS A 576 15.34 -2.16 -18.23
C LYS A 576 14.07 -2.16 -19.09
N GLN A 577 13.10 -3.05 -18.81
CA GLN A 577 11.86 -3.11 -19.58
C GLN A 577 10.98 -1.86 -19.35
N ILE A 578 10.87 -1.38 -18.12
CA ILE A 578 10.16 -0.14 -17.81
C ILE A 578 10.79 1.05 -18.53
N SER A 579 12.11 1.19 -18.50
CA SER A 579 12.82 2.24 -19.24
C SER A 579 12.52 2.17 -20.74
N ARG A 580 12.64 0.99 -21.35
CA ARG A 580 12.36 0.80 -22.79
C ARG A 580 10.92 1.18 -23.16
N LEU A 581 9.95 0.85 -22.30
CA LEU A 581 8.52 1.10 -22.57
C LEU A 581 8.22 2.57 -22.85
N PHE A 582 8.93 3.49 -22.23
CA PHE A 582 8.67 4.92 -22.33
C PHE A 582 9.76 5.72 -23.06
N THR A 583 10.91 5.12 -23.40
CA THR A 583 12.03 5.83 -24.03
C THR A 583 12.42 5.32 -25.39
N ASP A 584 12.10 4.06 -25.72
CA ASP A 584 12.45 3.46 -27.03
C ASP A 584 11.30 3.71 -28.02
N GLU A 585 11.61 4.40 -29.14
CA GLU A 585 10.60 4.77 -30.16
C GLU A 585 10.25 3.60 -31.09
N ASN A 586 11.03 2.54 -31.10
CA ASN A 586 10.89 1.43 -32.06
C ASN A 586 10.48 0.11 -31.40
N ILE A 587 9.87 0.15 -30.22
CA ILE A 587 9.46 -1.06 -29.52
C ILE A 587 8.07 -1.55 -29.96
N ASP A 588 7.87 -2.85 -29.87
CA ASP A 588 6.53 -3.44 -29.80
C ASP A 588 6.02 -3.31 -28.35
N VAL A 589 5.18 -2.30 -28.11
CA VAL A 589 4.65 -2.01 -26.78
C VAL A 589 3.94 -3.22 -26.17
N PRO A 590 3.02 -3.94 -26.88
CA PRO A 590 2.42 -5.17 -26.38
C PRO A 590 3.42 -6.25 -25.97
N GLU A 591 4.52 -6.44 -26.72
CA GLU A 591 5.54 -7.42 -26.39
C GLU A 591 6.23 -7.09 -25.07
N VAL A 592 6.61 -5.84 -24.85
CA VAL A 592 7.26 -5.40 -23.61
C VAL A 592 6.29 -5.49 -22.43
N GLU A 593 5.02 -5.10 -22.63
CA GLU A 593 3.98 -5.24 -21.61
C GLU A 593 3.73 -6.70 -21.22
N ASP A 594 3.62 -7.60 -22.18
CA ASP A 594 3.46 -9.04 -21.92
C ASP A 594 4.67 -9.61 -21.17
N HIS A 595 5.87 -9.08 -21.42
CA HIS A 595 7.08 -9.45 -20.68
C HIS A 595 7.03 -8.95 -19.23
N ILE A 596 6.61 -7.72 -19.00
CA ILE A 596 6.42 -7.18 -17.64
C ILE A 596 5.31 -7.96 -16.91
N ASP A 597 4.20 -8.26 -17.59
CA ASP A 597 3.12 -9.10 -17.04
C ASP A 597 3.62 -10.48 -16.59
N PHE A 598 4.52 -11.08 -17.38
CA PHE A 598 5.17 -12.33 -17.03
C PHE A 598 6.02 -12.20 -15.74
N LEU A 599 6.79 -11.11 -15.59
CA LEU A 599 7.58 -10.86 -14.39
C LEU A 599 6.71 -10.70 -13.13
N PHE A 600 5.56 -10.07 -13.28
CA PHE A 600 4.61 -9.84 -12.19
C PHE A 600 3.62 -10.98 -11.96
N GLY A 601 3.61 -11.99 -12.85
CA GLY A 601 2.65 -13.09 -12.76
C GLY A 601 1.22 -12.67 -13.10
N LEU A 602 1.04 -11.71 -14.04
CA LEU A 602 -0.27 -11.20 -14.49
C LEU A 602 -0.78 -11.91 -15.75
N ASP A 603 -0.04 -12.81 -16.34
CA ASP A 603 -0.34 -13.53 -17.59
C ASP A 603 -1.37 -14.66 -17.42
N PHE A 604 -2.36 -14.46 -16.59
CA PHE A 604 -3.37 -15.43 -16.24
C PHE A 604 -4.44 -15.59 -17.32
N GLN A 605 -4.47 -16.72 -18.01
CA GLN A 605 -5.52 -17.04 -19.00
C GLN A 605 -6.47 -18.17 -18.61
N HIS A 606 -6.36 -18.77 -17.43
CA HIS A 606 -7.18 -19.94 -17.09
C HIS A 606 -7.81 -19.82 -15.70
N ARG A 607 -9.11 -20.17 -15.64
CA ARG A 607 -9.84 -20.36 -14.39
C ARG A 607 -9.10 -21.36 -13.51
N VAL A 608 -8.78 -20.97 -12.30
CA VAL A 608 -8.23 -21.89 -11.30
C VAL A 608 -9.39 -22.77 -10.83
N GLN A 609 -9.64 -23.87 -11.51
CA GLN A 609 -10.48 -24.94 -10.98
C GLN A 609 -9.62 -25.83 -10.11
N GLY A 610 -9.62 -25.56 -8.81
CA GLY A 610 -9.03 -26.48 -7.85
C GLY A 610 -9.94 -27.65 -7.56
N PRO A 611 -9.40 -28.80 -7.14
CA PRO A 611 -10.21 -29.90 -6.66
C PRO A 611 -11.00 -29.45 -5.43
N ALA A 612 -12.29 -29.81 -5.39
CA ALA A 612 -13.14 -29.55 -4.25
C ALA A 612 -12.46 -30.06 -2.95
N GLY A 613 -12.11 -29.15 -2.04
CA GLY A 613 -11.65 -29.47 -0.69
C GLY A 613 -10.16 -29.28 -0.40
N GLY A 614 -9.37 -28.67 -1.29
CA GLY A 614 -7.94 -28.39 -1.07
C GLY A 614 -7.59 -26.92 -1.13
N ARG A 615 -6.62 -26.49 -0.30
CA ARG A 615 -6.02 -25.15 -0.36
C ARG A 615 -5.36 -24.97 -1.72
N GLN A 616 -5.82 -23.97 -2.49
CA GLN A 616 -5.18 -23.64 -3.75
C GLN A 616 -4.03 -22.68 -3.45
N GLN A 617 -2.83 -23.19 -3.56
CA GLN A 617 -1.69 -22.32 -3.88
C GLN A 617 -1.81 -21.97 -5.37
N LEU A 618 -1.49 -20.75 -5.74
CA LEU A 618 -1.28 -20.44 -7.15
C LEU A 618 -0.35 -21.50 -7.72
N PRO A 619 -0.67 -22.09 -8.89
CA PRO A 619 0.23 -23.03 -9.53
C PRO A 619 1.63 -22.41 -9.59
N ASP A 620 2.66 -23.17 -9.23
CA ASP A 620 4.04 -22.66 -9.09
C ASP A 620 4.56 -21.93 -10.33
N ASN A 621 4.08 -22.34 -11.51
CA ASN A 621 4.41 -21.73 -12.80
C ASN A 621 3.74 -20.35 -13.04
N ARG A 622 2.97 -19.83 -12.09
CA ARG A 622 2.25 -18.55 -12.16
C ARG A 622 2.56 -17.64 -11.00
N SER A 623 3.44 -18.03 -10.10
CA SER A 623 3.95 -17.16 -9.06
C SER A 623 4.73 -16.01 -9.67
N PRO A 624 4.65 -14.78 -9.13
CA PRO A 624 5.49 -13.68 -9.57
C PRO A 624 6.96 -14.08 -9.54
N LEU A 625 7.72 -13.72 -10.57
CA LEU A 625 9.17 -13.91 -10.60
C LEU A 625 9.87 -12.87 -9.73
N ILE A 626 9.31 -11.68 -9.65
CA ILE A 626 9.75 -10.64 -8.73
C ILE A 626 9.20 -10.95 -7.34
N LYS A 627 10.07 -10.94 -6.34
CA LYS A 627 9.71 -11.13 -4.93
C LYS A 627 9.85 -9.80 -4.22
N TRP A 628 8.73 -9.29 -3.70
CA TRP A 628 8.68 -7.99 -3.03
C TRP A 628 9.02 -8.07 -1.55
N HIS A 629 8.93 -9.25 -0.95
CA HIS A 629 9.36 -9.45 0.44
C HIS A 629 10.88 -9.38 0.54
N TYR A 630 11.36 -8.84 1.64
CA TYR A 630 12.78 -8.69 1.93
C TYR A 630 13.06 -8.76 3.43
N SER A 631 14.33 -8.79 3.80
CA SER A 631 14.77 -8.79 5.19
C SER A 631 15.83 -7.73 5.45
N TYR A 632 15.98 -7.35 6.70
CA TYR A 632 17.01 -6.48 7.20
C TYR A 632 17.60 -7.07 8.49
N GLU A 633 18.91 -6.96 8.68
CA GLU A 633 19.59 -7.40 9.90
C GLU A 633 20.28 -6.23 10.58
N GLY A 634 19.90 -5.96 11.82
CA GLY A 634 20.54 -5.02 12.72
C GLY A 634 21.31 -5.73 13.83
N PRO A 635 21.96 -4.99 14.73
CA PRO A 635 22.86 -5.60 15.74
C PRO A 635 22.11 -6.44 16.78
N LYS A 636 20.86 -6.11 17.10
CA LYS A 636 20.02 -6.82 18.10
C LYS A 636 18.59 -7.05 17.60
N HIS A 637 18.36 -6.83 16.33
CA HIS A 637 17.06 -7.08 15.72
C HIS A 637 17.18 -7.55 14.28
N LYS A 638 16.23 -8.36 13.90
CA LYS A 638 15.99 -8.73 12.50
C LYS A 638 14.64 -8.20 12.08
N VAL A 639 14.50 -7.88 10.81
CA VAL A 639 13.23 -7.43 10.22
C VAL A 639 12.92 -8.33 9.04
N LEU A 640 11.70 -8.88 9.02
CA LEU A 640 11.11 -9.54 7.86
C LEU A 640 9.96 -8.66 7.37
N VAL A 641 9.94 -8.35 6.09
CA VAL A 641 8.88 -7.56 5.46
C VAL A 641 8.07 -8.46 4.54
N ILE A 642 6.78 -8.58 4.82
CA ILE A 642 5.87 -9.53 4.17
C ILE A 642 5.19 -8.87 2.98
N ASP A 643 5.20 -9.53 1.83
CA ASP A 643 4.31 -9.29 0.71
C ASP A 643 3.01 -10.09 0.93
N ASN A 644 1.97 -9.42 1.39
CA ASN A 644 0.67 -10.01 1.67
C ASN A 644 -0.34 -9.86 0.52
N ARG A 645 0.09 -9.38 -0.66
CA ARG A 645 -0.78 -9.18 -1.82
C ARG A 645 -0.46 -10.15 -2.96
N THR A 646 0.80 -10.22 -3.40
CA THR A 646 1.16 -11.05 -4.55
C THR A 646 1.48 -12.51 -4.17
N ARG A 647 1.66 -12.80 -2.87
CA ARG A 647 2.02 -14.12 -2.33
C ARG A 647 0.89 -14.78 -1.54
N ARG A 648 -0.36 -14.40 -1.79
CA ARG A 648 -1.57 -14.97 -1.16
C ARG A 648 -1.78 -16.43 -1.53
N SER A 649 -2.51 -17.16 -0.68
CA SER A 649 -3.11 -18.48 -0.96
C SER A 649 -4.62 -18.39 -0.85
N PHE A 650 -5.33 -19.30 -1.48
CA PHE A 650 -6.78 -19.26 -1.55
C PHE A 650 -7.38 -20.64 -1.24
N VAL A 651 -8.42 -20.66 -0.42
CA VAL A 651 -9.19 -21.88 -0.09
C VAL A 651 -10.39 -22.02 -1.03
N GLU A 652 -11.03 -20.91 -1.35
CA GLU A 652 -12.24 -20.82 -2.16
C GLU A 652 -12.07 -19.79 -3.29
N PHE A 653 -12.85 -19.96 -4.36
CA PHE A 653 -12.79 -19.07 -5.53
C PHE A 653 -13.21 -17.63 -5.19
N ASN A 654 -14.25 -17.46 -4.37
CA ASN A 654 -14.78 -16.17 -3.91
C ASN A 654 -14.54 -15.92 -2.42
N GLY A 655 -13.72 -16.74 -1.75
CA GLY A 655 -13.50 -16.67 -0.31
C GLY A 655 -12.41 -15.71 0.11
N ALA A 656 -12.23 -15.65 1.42
CA ALA A 656 -11.17 -14.88 2.03
C ALA A 656 -9.77 -15.41 1.65
N PRO A 657 -8.77 -14.54 1.48
CA PRO A 657 -7.42 -14.95 1.18
C PRO A 657 -6.70 -15.49 2.43
N GLY A 658 -5.76 -16.40 2.23
CA GLY A 658 -4.63 -16.58 3.13
C GLY A 658 -3.58 -15.53 2.80
N ASN A 659 -3.36 -14.57 3.66
CA ASN A 659 -2.57 -13.37 3.38
C ASN A 659 -1.09 -13.63 3.06
N LEU A 660 -0.57 -14.80 3.42
CA LEU A 660 0.73 -15.27 2.94
C LEU A 660 0.67 -16.78 2.70
N SER A 661 1.02 -17.21 1.51
CA SER A 661 1.07 -18.63 1.17
C SER A 661 2.18 -19.36 1.93
N PHE A 662 2.05 -20.66 2.10
CA PHE A 662 3.09 -21.50 2.73
C PHE A 662 4.42 -21.39 2.00
N ASN A 663 4.40 -21.25 0.68
CA ASN A 663 5.60 -21.05 -0.12
C ASN A 663 6.20 -19.66 0.14
N GLY A 664 5.37 -18.60 0.24
CA GLY A 664 5.84 -17.27 0.62
C GLY A 664 6.48 -17.26 2.02
N MET A 665 5.92 -18.00 2.97
CA MET A 665 6.51 -18.18 4.30
C MET A 665 7.87 -18.90 4.24
N LYS A 666 8.00 -19.96 3.43
CA LYS A 666 9.27 -20.68 3.25
C LYS A 666 10.34 -19.84 2.59
N ASP A 667 9.96 -18.98 1.67
CA ASP A 667 10.89 -18.09 0.98
C ASP A 667 11.48 -17.02 1.94
N LEU A 668 10.68 -16.53 2.88
CA LEU A 668 11.04 -15.39 3.74
C LEU A 668 11.55 -15.80 5.12
N ILE A 669 10.94 -16.82 5.74
CA ILE A 669 11.20 -17.17 7.14
C ILE A 669 12.22 -18.33 7.19
N PRO A 670 13.38 -18.16 7.85
CA PRO A 670 14.35 -19.24 8.05
C PRO A 670 13.73 -20.43 8.79
N GLU A 671 14.03 -21.65 8.36
CA GLU A 671 13.44 -22.88 8.94
C GLU A 671 13.88 -23.17 10.38
N ASN A 672 15.14 -22.90 10.73
CA ASN A 672 15.71 -23.21 12.04
C ASN A 672 16.46 -22.00 12.59
N PRO A 673 15.75 -20.93 13.00
CA PRO A 673 16.42 -19.77 13.53
C PRO A 673 17.03 -20.07 14.91
N SER A 674 18.18 -19.47 15.18
CA SER A 674 18.85 -19.54 16.48
C SER A 674 19.08 -18.13 17.01
N PRO A 675 18.01 -17.45 17.50
CA PRO A 675 18.10 -16.07 17.98
C PRO A 675 18.90 -16.01 19.28
N ALA A 676 19.67 -14.94 19.45
CA ALA A 676 20.27 -14.61 20.74
C ALA A 676 19.18 -14.24 21.77
N ASP A 677 19.49 -14.37 23.06
CA ASP A 677 18.48 -14.09 24.12
C ASP A 677 18.06 -12.62 24.21
N ASP A 678 18.87 -11.70 23.69
CA ASP A 678 18.59 -10.25 23.61
C ASP A 678 18.19 -9.79 22.20
N GLU A 679 17.97 -10.72 21.27
CA GLU A 679 17.51 -10.42 19.91
C GLU A 679 15.98 -10.38 19.82
N VAL A 680 15.48 -9.48 18.98
CA VAL A 680 14.04 -9.30 18.68
C VAL A 680 13.83 -9.43 17.19
N LEU A 681 12.80 -10.16 16.78
CA LEU A 681 12.33 -10.21 15.40
C LEU A 681 11.19 -9.20 15.18
N PHE A 682 11.38 -8.28 14.27
CA PHE A 682 10.29 -7.47 13.73
C PHE A 682 9.73 -8.13 12.46
N VAL A 683 8.42 -8.10 12.33
CA VAL A 683 7.72 -8.55 11.12
C VAL A 683 6.83 -7.40 10.68
N VAL A 684 7.19 -6.78 9.56
CA VAL A 684 6.36 -5.76 8.93
C VAL A 684 5.34 -6.48 8.06
N ALA A 685 4.09 -6.42 8.47
CA ALA A 685 2.95 -7.02 7.77
C ALA A 685 1.94 -5.90 7.50
N PRO A 686 1.65 -5.53 6.24
CA PRO A 686 0.69 -4.47 5.95
C PRO A 686 -0.62 -4.63 6.73
N LEU A 687 -1.25 -5.78 6.64
CA LEU A 687 -2.42 -6.15 7.44
C LEU A 687 -2.04 -6.63 8.86
N PRO A 688 -2.76 -6.23 9.92
CA PRO A 688 -2.55 -6.75 11.26
C PRO A 688 -2.72 -8.27 11.33
N VAL A 689 -1.68 -8.95 11.80
CA VAL A 689 -1.73 -10.42 12.02
C VAL A 689 -2.60 -10.75 13.22
N LEU A 690 -2.57 -9.88 14.23
CA LEU A 690 -3.34 -9.98 15.47
C LEU A 690 -4.14 -8.68 15.63
N GLY A 691 -5.42 -8.71 15.34
CA GLY A 691 -6.31 -7.57 15.55
C GLY A 691 -6.91 -7.52 16.95
N PRO A 692 -7.69 -6.47 17.25
CA PRO A 692 -8.53 -6.46 18.44
C PRO A 692 -9.52 -7.61 18.38
N SER A 693 -9.38 -8.58 19.29
CA SER A 693 -10.11 -9.86 19.26
C SER A 693 -11.62 -9.73 19.09
N LEU A 694 -12.19 -8.62 19.57
CA LEU A 694 -13.61 -8.37 19.40
C LEU A 694 -13.97 -8.02 17.96
N LEU A 695 -13.14 -7.23 17.29
CA LEU A 695 -13.38 -6.83 15.89
C LEU A 695 -13.16 -8.02 14.96
N ASP A 696 -11.99 -8.64 15.05
CA ASP A 696 -11.56 -9.68 14.12
C ASP A 696 -12.23 -11.03 14.33
N GLU A 697 -12.54 -11.39 15.58
CA GLU A 697 -13.05 -12.72 15.92
C GLU A 697 -14.58 -12.77 16.03
N LEU A 698 -15.26 -11.66 16.25
CA LEU A 698 -16.70 -11.59 16.43
C LEU A 698 -17.40 -10.69 15.41
N VAL A 699 -16.99 -9.43 15.30
CA VAL A 699 -17.72 -8.45 14.49
C VAL A 699 -17.56 -8.72 13.00
N ALA A 700 -16.32 -8.91 12.53
CA ALA A 700 -16.05 -9.18 11.14
C ALA A 700 -16.68 -10.51 10.65
N PRO A 701 -16.55 -11.65 11.36
CA PRO A 701 -17.23 -12.89 10.95
C PRO A 701 -18.77 -12.81 10.99
N LEU A 702 -19.35 -12.06 11.96
CA LEU A 702 -20.79 -11.83 12.00
C LEU A 702 -21.26 -10.95 10.84
N ALA A 703 -20.52 -9.90 10.52
CA ALA A 703 -20.81 -9.04 9.38
C ALA A 703 -20.76 -9.87 8.08
N TYR A 704 -19.72 -10.66 7.87
CA TYR A 704 -19.55 -11.52 6.71
C TYR A 704 -20.71 -12.54 6.58
N LYS A 705 -21.05 -13.25 7.66
CA LYS A 705 -22.18 -14.20 7.65
C LYS A 705 -23.52 -13.53 7.44
N THR A 706 -23.69 -12.29 7.89
CA THR A 706 -24.93 -11.53 7.66
C THR A 706 -25.05 -11.10 6.21
N PHE A 707 -23.97 -10.71 5.57
CA PHE A 707 -23.94 -10.43 4.13
C PHE A 707 -24.18 -11.70 3.30
N ASP A 708 -23.56 -12.81 3.64
CA ASP A 708 -23.79 -14.13 3.02
C ASP A 708 -25.28 -14.55 3.08
N LEU A 709 -25.92 -14.31 4.22
CA LEU A 709 -27.33 -14.63 4.43
C LEU A 709 -28.26 -13.71 3.62
N LEU A 710 -27.94 -12.42 3.56
CA LEU A 710 -28.69 -11.45 2.74
C LEU A 710 -28.55 -11.76 1.26
N GLU A 711 -27.38 -12.18 0.82
CA GLU A 711 -27.11 -12.63 -0.54
C GLU A 711 -27.89 -13.89 -0.91
N TYR A 712 -27.96 -14.86 0.00
CA TYR A 712 -28.77 -16.07 -0.17
C TYR A 712 -30.29 -15.76 -0.31
N PHE A 713 -30.78 -14.78 0.45
CA PHE A 713 -32.20 -14.35 0.36
C PHE A 713 -32.52 -13.46 -0.85
N ALA A 714 -31.54 -12.76 -1.37
CA ALA A 714 -31.70 -11.87 -2.54
C ALA A 714 -31.68 -12.64 -3.89
N GLY A 715 -31.22 -13.87 -3.94
CA GLY A 715 -31.55 -14.86 -5.00
C GLY A 715 -30.94 -14.64 -6.38
N GLY A 716 -29.85 -13.85 -6.54
CA GLY A 716 -29.28 -13.58 -7.86
C GLY A 716 -27.76 -13.49 -7.93
N GLU A 717 -27.18 -13.99 -9.05
CA GLU A 717 -25.73 -13.88 -9.31
C GLU A 717 -25.26 -12.42 -9.51
N GLU A 718 -26.15 -11.53 -9.98
CA GLU A 718 -25.85 -10.11 -10.14
C GLU A 718 -25.73 -9.35 -8.82
N VAL A 719 -26.45 -9.78 -7.78
CA VAL A 719 -26.34 -9.19 -6.44
C VAL A 719 -25.03 -9.62 -5.77
N LYS A 720 -24.50 -10.79 -6.10
CA LYS A 720 -23.21 -11.30 -5.61
C LYS A 720 -22.04 -10.37 -5.95
N SER A 721 -22.02 -9.83 -7.15
CA SER A 721 -20.94 -8.94 -7.57
C SER A 721 -21.00 -7.56 -6.89
N GLY A 722 -22.21 -7.06 -6.59
CA GLY A 722 -22.42 -5.75 -5.96
C GLY A 722 -22.22 -5.75 -4.44
N MET A 723 -22.54 -6.83 -3.74
CA MET A 723 -22.43 -6.92 -2.28
C MET A 723 -21.04 -7.35 -1.82
N GLN A 724 -20.33 -8.15 -2.59
CA GLN A 724 -18.92 -8.48 -2.34
C GLN A 724 -18.02 -7.27 -2.53
N GLY A 725 -18.40 -6.27 -3.36
CA GLY A 725 -17.71 -5.01 -3.51
C GLY A 725 -18.03 -3.95 -2.45
N THR A 726 -18.96 -4.20 -1.51
CA THR A 726 -19.38 -3.19 -0.54
C THR A 726 -18.71 -3.30 0.83
N ASN A 727 -18.03 -4.40 1.15
CA ASN A 727 -17.27 -4.51 2.40
C ASN A 727 -16.16 -5.60 2.34
N PRO A 728 -15.22 -5.51 1.43
CA PRO A 728 -14.13 -6.47 1.25
C PRO A 728 -13.14 -6.44 2.40
N ASP A 729 -12.88 -5.29 3.02
CA ASP A 729 -12.03 -5.15 4.21
C ASP A 729 -12.41 -6.13 5.33
N ALA A 730 -13.68 -6.52 5.40
CA ALA A 730 -14.16 -7.46 6.40
C ALA A 730 -13.64 -8.89 6.19
N ILE A 731 -13.17 -9.26 4.99
CA ILE A 731 -12.71 -10.63 4.68
C ILE A 731 -11.20 -10.75 4.54
N GLU A 732 -10.45 -9.67 4.66
CA GLU A 732 -8.99 -9.67 4.55
C GLU A 732 -8.25 -9.95 5.86
N ALA A 733 -8.93 -9.88 7.01
CA ALA A 733 -8.29 -10.17 8.28
C ALA A 733 -7.69 -11.60 8.30
N TRP A 734 -6.50 -11.75 8.88
CA TRP A 734 -5.81 -13.05 8.97
C TRP A 734 -6.65 -14.15 9.65
N THR A 735 -7.60 -13.76 10.49
CA THR A 735 -8.49 -14.67 11.21
C THR A 735 -9.48 -15.40 10.30
N PHE A 736 -9.73 -14.91 9.08
CA PHE A 736 -10.57 -15.59 8.10
C PHE A 736 -9.90 -16.79 7.44
N ASP A 737 -8.57 -16.84 7.41
CA ASP A 737 -7.82 -18.03 7.07
C ASP A 737 -6.93 -18.46 8.27
N PRO A 738 -7.52 -19.15 9.25
CA PRO A 738 -6.80 -19.54 10.46
C PRO A 738 -5.62 -20.47 10.19
N GLU A 739 -5.63 -21.25 9.11
CA GLU A 739 -4.50 -22.14 8.79
C GLU A 739 -3.26 -21.35 8.34
N SER A 740 -3.43 -20.30 7.53
CA SER A 740 -2.33 -19.43 7.15
C SER A 740 -1.80 -18.65 8.37
N GLN A 741 -2.68 -18.13 9.20
CA GLN A 741 -2.30 -17.43 10.43
C GLN A 741 -1.50 -18.34 11.36
N GLU A 742 -1.97 -19.54 11.61
CA GLU A 742 -1.31 -20.50 12.52
C GLU A 742 0.03 -20.99 11.98
N GLU A 743 0.14 -21.25 10.68
CA GLU A 743 1.43 -21.62 10.09
C GLU A 743 2.44 -20.47 10.20
N LEU A 744 2.00 -19.21 10.04
CA LEU A 744 2.85 -18.04 10.25
C LEU A 744 3.33 -17.98 11.71
N LEU A 745 2.43 -18.04 12.69
CA LEU A 745 2.78 -17.99 14.11
C LEU A 745 3.72 -19.13 14.51
N LYS A 746 3.45 -20.33 14.03
CA LYS A 746 4.27 -21.52 14.26
C LYS A 746 5.69 -21.36 13.71
N ARG A 747 5.85 -20.81 12.49
CA ARG A 747 7.18 -20.57 11.88
C ARG A 747 7.95 -19.46 12.56
N LEU A 748 7.24 -18.46 13.10
CA LEU A 748 7.86 -17.35 13.83
C LEU A 748 8.16 -17.68 15.30
N ALA A 749 7.42 -18.59 15.93
CA ALA A 749 7.59 -18.93 17.36
C ALA A 749 9.03 -19.30 17.77
N PRO A 750 9.86 -19.98 16.95
CA PRO A 750 11.26 -20.25 17.29
C PRO A 750 12.12 -19.00 17.54
N PHE A 751 11.73 -17.83 17.05
CA PHE A 751 12.41 -16.55 17.33
C PHE A 751 12.14 -16.02 18.75
N LYS A 752 11.21 -16.59 19.48
CA LYS A 752 10.85 -16.30 20.88
C LYS A 752 10.25 -14.91 21.13
N LYS A 753 10.81 -13.83 20.57
CA LYS A 753 10.36 -12.43 20.76
C LYS A 753 10.07 -11.82 19.42
N ILE A 754 8.80 -11.65 19.11
CA ILE A 754 8.35 -11.21 17.78
C ILE A 754 7.48 -9.97 17.94
N ILE A 755 7.74 -8.95 17.11
CA ILE A 755 6.97 -7.71 17.06
C ILE A 755 6.44 -7.53 15.64
N PHE A 756 5.11 -7.54 15.49
CA PHE A 756 4.44 -7.16 14.25
C PHE A 756 4.28 -5.65 14.20
N LEU A 757 4.66 -5.05 13.08
CA LEU A 757 4.39 -3.66 12.73
C LEU A 757 3.40 -3.67 11.57
N SER A 758 2.20 -3.11 11.78
CA SER A 758 1.13 -3.20 10.78
C SER A 758 0.37 -1.90 10.62
N GLY A 759 -0.35 -1.83 9.49
CA GLY A 759 -1.15 -0.72 9.02
C GLY A 759 -2.58 -1.07 8.64
N ASP A 760 -3.05 -0.61 7.49
CA ASP A 760 -4.30 -0.88 6.79
C ASP A 760 -5.59 -0.40 7.51
N VAL A 761 -5.85 -0.80 8.70
CA VAL A 761 -7.13 -0.72 9.41
C VAL A 761 -7.57 0.66 9.91
N HIS A 762 -6.86 1.74 9.58
CA HIS A 762 -7.18 3.14 9.90
C HIS A 762 -7.42 3.45 11.38
N TYR A 763 -6.79 2.67 12.27
CA TYR A 763 -6.74 2.91 13.72
C TYR A 763 -5.39 2.48 14.28
N ALA A 764 -5.11 2.86 15.53
CA ALA A 764 -3.96 2.33 16.25
C ALA A 764 -4.39 1.49 17.44
N SER A 765 -3.69 0.38 17.67
CA SER A 765 -3.90 -0.53 18.79
C SER A 765 -2.65 -1.35 19.09
N SER A 766 -2.63 -1.99 20.26
CA SER A 766 -1.54 -2.89 20.63
C SER A 766 -2.10 -4.15 21.28
N GLN A 767 -1.57 -5.30 20.88
CA GLN A 767 -1.93 -6.61 21.42
C GLN A 767 -0.67 -7.38 21.80
N ARG A 768 -0.82 -8.29 22.75
CA ARG A 768 0.20 -9.27 23.14
C ARG A 768 -0.36 -10.67 22.97
N LEU A 769 0.39 -11.57 22.33
CA LEU A 769 0.05 -12.97 22.22
C LEU A 769 1.14 -13.80 22.88
N ALA A 770 0.75 -14.66 23.81
CA ALA A 770 1.59 -15.69 24.38
C ALA A 770 1.33 -17.01 23.65
N TYR A 771 2.41 -17.71 23.25
CA TYR A 771 2.37 -18.94 22.46
C TYR A 771 3.03 -20.08 23.22
N TRP A 772 2.40 -21.23 23.26
CA TRP A 772 2.91 -22.45 23.90
C TRP A 772 3.04 -23.57 22.89
N THR A 773 4.13 -24.30 22.97
CA THR A 773 4.31 -25.59 22.32
C THR A 773 4.08 -26.71 23.31
N LYS A 774 3.75 -27.89 22.81
CA LYS A 774 3.44 -29.09 23.59
C LYS A 774 4.49 -29.35 24.69
N GLY A 775 4.01 -29.68 25.87
CA GLY A 775 4.83 -30.01 27.03
C GLY A 775 5.43 -28.82 27.79
N ASN A 776 5.18 -27.59 27.35
CA ASN A 776 5.68 -26.39 28.02
C ASN A 776 4.60 -25.74 28.90
N THR A 777 4.92 -25.50 30.16
CA THR A 777 4.05 -24.78 31.11
C THR A 777 4.19 -23.25 30.99
N LYS A 778 5.32 -22.79 30.48
CA LYS A 778 5.58 -21.37 30.20
C LYS A 778 5.47 -21.11 28.71
N ALA A 779 5.04 -19.90 28.37
CA ALA A 779 5.02 -19.49 26.95
C ALA A 779 6.41 -19.65 26.32
N THR A 780 6.45 -20.28 25.16
CA THR A 780 7.68 -20.53 24.39
C THR A 780 8.03 -19.37 23.48
N ALA A 781 7.02 -18.57 23.11
CA ALA A 781 7.20 -17.31 22.38
C ALA A 781 6.20 -16.23 22.84
N CYS A 782 6.59 -14.98 22.66
CA CYS A 782 5.77 -13.82 22.90
C CYS A 782 5.73 -12.97 21.62
N PHE A 783 4.53 -12.66 21.16
CA PHE A 783 4.30 -11.78 20.02
C PHE A 783 3.69 -10.48 20.53
N ALA A 784 4.15 -9.35 20.02
CA ALA A 784 3.51 -8.05 20.18
C ALA A 784 3.02 -7.57 18.82
N GLN A 785 1.74 -7.27 18.68
CA GLN A 785 1.19 -6.59 17.52
C GLN A 785 1.12 -5.10 17.83
N LEU A 786 1.78 -4.29 17.05
CA LEU A 786 1.76 -2.85 17.13
C LEU A 786 1.16 -2.33 15.82
N THR A 787 -0.07 -1.86 15.90
CA THR A 787 -0.79 -1.32 14.76
C THR A 787 -0.78 0.20 14.85
N SER A 788 -0.28 0.85 13.82
CA SER A 788 -0.33 2.30 13.65
C SER A 788 -0.74 2.57 12.21
N SER A 789 -2.03 2.84 12.02
CA SER A 789 -2.61 3.04 10.72
C SER A 789 -3.33 4.37 10.65
N GLY A 790 -3.32 4.93 9.43
CA GLY A 790 -3.85 6.21 9.15
C GLY A 790 -2.88 7.36 9.48
N PHE A 791 -1.68 7.40 8.84
CA PHE A 791 -0.89 8.64 8.85
C PHE A 791 -1.76 9.84 8.46
N ARG A 792 -2.62 9.64 7.46
CA ARG A 792 -3.59 10.61 6.99
C ARG A 792 -4.90 9.91 6.56
N ASN A 793 -5.38 9.04 7.42
CA ASN A 793 -6.67 8.37 7.24
C ASN A 793 -7.31 8.06 8.59
N ILE A 794 -8.64 7.94 8.61
CA ILE A 794 -9.38 7.51 9.79
C ILE A 794 -10.55 6.62 9.37
N MET A 795 -10.85 5.67 10.20
CA MET A 795 -11.97 4.77 10.02
C MET A 795 -13.31 5.51 9.94
N PRO A 796 -14.26 5.09 9.11
CA PRO A 796 -15.59 5.69 9.03
C PRO A 796 -16.30 5.81 10.38
N SER A 797 -17.02 6.90 10.60
CA SER A 797 -17.60 7.24 11.91
C SER A 797 -18.57 6.19 12.46
N TYR A 798 -19.26 5.43 11.60
CA TYR A 798 -20.17 4.37 12.02
C TYR A 798 -19.43 3.17 12.60
N ILE A 799 -18.28 2.81 12.03
CA ILE A 799 -17.42 1.72 12.55
C ILE A 799 -16.78 2.14 13.87
N GLN A 800 -16.28 3.40 13.97
CA GLN A 800 -15.78 3.95 15.23
C GLN A 800 -16.85 3.86 16.33
N LYS A 801 -18.08 4.23 16.04
CA LYS A 801 -19.20 4.15 16.99
C LYS A 801 -19.50 2.71 17.38
N ALA A 802 -19.55 1.78 16.43
CA ALA A 802 -19.76 0.37 16.72
C ALA A 802 -18.65 -0.18 17.63
N SER A 803 -17.39 0.08 17.30
CA SER A 803 -16.24 -0.35 18.11
C SER A 803 -16.26 0.23 19.54
N GLN A 804 -16.65 1.50 19.69
CA GLN A 804 -16.83 2.13 21.00
C GLN A 804 -17.94 1.47 21.83
N HIS A 805 -19.06 1.13 21.20
CA HIS A 805 -20.15 0.40 21.84
C HIS A 805 -19.70 -0.95 22.40
N PHE A 806 -18.88 -1.66 21.64
CA PHE A 806 -18.35 -2.95 22.06
C PHE A 806 -17.37 -2.86 23.24
N VAL A 807 -16.44 -1.91 23.20
CA VAL A 807 -15.48 -1.70 24.31
C VAL A 807 -16.22 -1.38 25.62
N ILE A 808 -17.34 -0.66 25.53
CA ILE A 808 -18.14 -0.35 26.70
C ILE A 808 -18.95 -1.55 27.17
N ALA A 809 -19.48 -2.36 26.26
CA ALA A 809 -20.12 -3.61 26.63
C ALA A 809 -19.16 -4.54 27.39
N GLN A 810 -17.87 -4.60 27.00
CA GLN A 810 -16.85 -5.35 27.76
C GLN A 810 -16.67 -4.84 29.20
N LYS A 811 -16.58 -3.51 29.35
CA LYS A 811 -16.45 -2.90 30.68
C LYS A 811 -17.69 -3.15 31.56
N LEU A 812 -18.89 -3.15 30.96
CA LEU A 812 -20.15 -3.43 31.63
C LEU A 812 -20.25 -4.85 32.14
N LEU A 813 -19.81 -5.77 31.30
CA LEU A 813 -19.84 -7.19 31.61
C LEU A 813 -18.70 -7.58 32.58
N LYS A 814 -17.85 -6.61 32.98
CA LYS A 814 -16.63 -6.83 33.80
C LYS A 814 -15.75 -7.95 33.23
N GLN A 815 -15.76 -8.13 31.90
CA GLN A 815 -15.05 -9.21 31.25
C GLN A 815 -13.93 -8.65 30.35
N ASN A 816 -12.75 -9.23 30.45
CA ASN A 816 -11.73 -9.13 29.44
C ASN A 816 -12.01 -10.21 28.39
N ILE A 817 -12.46 -9.83 27.20
CA ILE A 817 -12.55 -10.75 26.09
C ILE A 817 -11.12 -11.06 25.64
N ARG A 818 -10.73 -12.32 25.71
CA ARG A 818 -9.46 -12.83 25.24
C ARG A 818 -9.75 -13.84 24.14
N ALA A 819 -9.00 -13.79 23.03
CA ALA A 819 -9.03 -14.86 22.07
C ALA A 819 -7.97 -15.90 22.44
N GLU A 820 -8.36 -17.16 22.41
CA GLU A 820 -7.47 -18.29 22.69
C GLU A 820 -7.72 -19.37 21.63
N ARG A 821 -6.65 -19.97 21.12
CA ARG A 821 -6.72 -21.11 20.21
C ARG A 821 -5.78 -22.22 20.63
N LEU A 822 -6.14 -23.43 20.22
CA LEU A 822 -5.31 -24.62 20.40
C LEU A 822 -5.46 -25.52 19.16
N GLY A 823 -4.47 -26.34 18.89
CA GLY A 823 -4.50 -27.21 17.74
C GLY A 823 -3.55 -28.39 17.82
N TRP A 824 -3.76 -29.34 16.92
CA TRP A 824 -2.99 -30.56 16.73
C TRP A 824 -2.46 -30.60 15.30
N LEU A 825 -1.21 -31.03 15.12
CA LEU A 825 -0.55 -31.06 13.80
C LEU A 825 -1.29 -31.86 12.72
N ASN A 826 -2.10 -32.84 13.13
CA ASN A 826 -2.79 -33.75 12.19
C ASN A 826 -4.31 -33.51 12.13
N HIS A 827 -4.80 -32.45 12.75
CA HIS A 827 -6.24 -32.16 12.79
C HIS A 827 -6.48 -30.69 12.44
N LYS A 828 -7.64 -30.45 11.85
CA LYS A 828 -8.10 -29.08 11.59
C LYS A 828 -8.14 -28.28 12.89
N ILE A 829 -7.78 -27.02 12.79
CA ILE A 829 -7.88 -26.05 13.88
C ILE A 829 -9.31 -26.05 14.41
N ASN A 830 -9.46 -26.01 15.73
CA ASN A 830 -10.78 -25.84 16.33
C ASN A 830 -11.29 -24.43 15.99
N PRO A 831 -12.43 -24.28 15.29
CA PRO A 831 -12.92 -23.00 14.80
C PRO A 831 -13.53 -22.09 15.91
N ASP A 832 -13.67 -22.54 17.15
CA ASP A 832 -14.24 -21.70 18.21
C ASP A 832 -13.17 -20.83 18.89
N PRO A 833 -12.96 -19.58 18.43
CA PRO A 833 -11.82 -18.77 18.85
C PRO A 833 -12.09 -17.91 20.09
N LEU A 834 -13.34 -17.80 20.54
CA LEU A 834 -13.70 -16.92 21.66
C LEU A 834 -13.85 -17.69 22.97
N VAL A 835 -12.96 -17.39 23.91
CA VAL A 835 -13.06 -17.86 25.29
C VAL A 835 -13.17 -16.65 26.21
N PHE A 836 -14.20 -16.60 27.03
CA PHE A 836 -14.33 -15.58 28.05
C PHE A 836 -13.58 -16.06 29.32
N SER A 837 -12.60 -15.26 29.77
CA SER A 837 -11.81 -15.65 30.94
C SER A 837 -12.63 -15.59 32.23
N ASP A 838 -12.37 -16.55 33.12
CA ASP A 838 -13.14 -16.83 34.33
C ASP A 838 -12.74 -15.96 35.54
N ASP A 839 -12.14 -14.80 35.35
CA ASP A 839 -11.74 -13.92 36.49
C ASP A 839 -12.92 -13.22 37.18
N SER A 840 -14.13 -13.39 36.68
CA SER A 840 -15.33 -12.86 37.31
C SER A 840 -16.39 -13.93 37.50
N LYS A 841 -16.71 -14.24 38.74
CA LYS A 841 -17.67 -15.29 39.16
C LYS A 841 -19.14 -15.03 38.77
N THR A 842 -19.46 -14.00 38.00
CA THR A 842 -20.85 -13.56 37.84
C THR A 842 -21.15 -12.88 36.53
N SER A 843 -21.05 -13.55 35.38
CA SER A 843 -21.68 -13.00 34.22
C SER A 843 -22.71 -13.94 33.60
N PHE A 844 -23.84 -13.37 33.22
CA PHE A 844 -24.94 -14.00 32.53
C PHE A 844 -24.52 -14.71 31.23
N LEU A 845 -23.47 -14.21 30.56
CA LEU A 845 -22.88 -14.81 29.39
C LEU A 845 -22.05 -16.05 29.73
N ASN A 846 -21.38 -16.12 30.87
CA ASN A 846 -20.58 -17.28 31.27
C ASN A 846 -21.42 -18.55 31.38
N ASP A 847 -22.66 -18.49 31.85
CA ASP A 847 -23.52 -19.69 31.98
C ASP A 847 -23.98 -20.25 30.62
N LYS A 848 -24.14 -19.41 29.61
CA LYS A 848 -24.44 -19.86 28.23
C LYS A 848 -23.20 -20.32 27.46
N LEU A 849 -22.05 -19.72 27.72
CA LEU A 849 -20.79 -20.01 27.05
C LEU A 849 -19.99 -21.15 27.72
N LYS A 850 -20.28 -21.47 29.00
CA LYS A 850 -19.77 -22.69 29.70
C LYS A 850 -20.15 -24.01 28.98
N LYS A 851 -21.06 -23.95 28.00
CA LYS A 851 -21.38 -25.06 27.11
C LYS A 851 -20.55 -25.12 25.85
N SER A 852 -19.71 -24.11 25.58
CA SER A 852 -18.75 -24.14 24.49
C SER A 852 -17.57 -25.08 24.85
N PRO A 853 -17.14 -25.99 23.96
CA PRO A 853 -16.29 -27.12 24.35
C PRO A 853 -14.83 -26.77 24.66
N VAL A 854 -14.43 -25.49 24.62
CA VAL A 854 -13.01 -25.12 24.73
C VAL A 854 -12.81 -23.97 25.72
N ILE A 855 -12.63 -24.29 26.98
CA ILE A 855 -12.05 -23.38 27.97
C ILE A 855 -10.64 -23.85 28.22
N ILE A 856 -9.64 -23.01 27.93
CA ILE A 856 -8.25 -23.28 28.32
C ILE A 856 -7.95 -22.48 29.57
N PRO A 857 -7.59 -23.15 30.68
CA PRO A 857 -7.23 -22.47 31.90
C PRO A 857 -5.93 -21.68 31.74
N VAL A 858 -5.85 -20.57 32.45
CA VAL A 858 -4.70 -19.65 32.48
C VAL A 858 -3.40 -20.34 32.89
N ASN A 859 -3.46 -21.46 33.59
CA ASN A 859 -2.34 -22.17 34.25
C ASN A 859 -1.91 -23.47 33.54
N GLY A 860 -2.24 -23.69 32.31
CA GLY A 860 -1.89 -24.90 31.57
C GLY A 860 -3.11 -25.65 31.02
N TRP A 861 -2.82 -26.78 30.35
CA TRP A 861 -3.86 -27.63 29.78
C TRP A 861 -4.69 -28.28 30.87
N PRO A 862 -6.02 -28.36 30.73
CA PRO A 862 -6.84 -29.13 31.62
C PRO A 862 -6.39 -30.60 31.59
N GLU A 863 -6.16 -31.19 32.76
CA GLU A 863 -6.09 -32.65 32.85
C GLU A 863 -7.39 -33.24 32.26
N GLY A 864 -7.24 -34.06 31.20
CA GLY A 864 -8.38 -34.73 30.60
C GLY A 864 -9.16 -33.94 29.52
N THR A 865 -8.48 -33.26 28.64
CA THR A 865 -9.13 -32.82 27.37
C THR A 865 -9.83 -34.02 26.77
N LYS A 866 -11.09 -33.85 26.35
CA LYS A 866 -11.96 -34.94 25.82
C LYS A 866 -11.37 -35.74 24.65
N THR A 867 -10.22 -35.31 24.12
CA THR A 867 -9.48 -35.96 23.04
C THR A 867 -8.44 -36.96 23.52
N GLY A 868 -8.14 -37.03 24.82
CA GLY A 868 -7.08 -37.91 25.36
C GLY A 868 -5.65 -37.59 24.91
N ARG A 869 -5.44 -36.48 24.20
CA ARG A 869 -4.15 -36.05 23.66
C ARG A 869 -3.96 -34.57 23.86
N ASP A 870 -2.83 -34.17 24.44
CA ASP A 870 -2.45 -32.77 24.60
C ASP A 870 -2.30 -32.08 23.25
N PRO A 871 -2.74 -30.81 23.11
CA PRO A 871 -2.52 -30.04 21.89
C PRO A 871 -1.03 -29.85 21.61
N ASP A 872 -0.70 -29.79 20.33
CA ASP A 872 0.69 -29.59 19.93
C ASP A 872 1.10 -28.12 20.04
N TRP A 873 0.15 -27.20 20.02
CA TRP A 873 0.32 -25.77 20.25
C TRP A 873 -0.93 -25.12 20.83
N SER A 874 -0.74 -23.95 21.47
CA SER A 874 -1.81 -23.03 21.87
C SER A 874 -1.31 -21.60 21.92
N TRP A 875 -2.24 -20.66 21.87
CA TRP A 875 -1.93 -19.27 22.12
C TRP A 875 -3.09 -18.51 22.76
N ARG A 876 -2.74 -17.38 23.38
CA ARG A 876 -3.67 -16.45 24.00
C ARG A 876 -3.29 -15.02 23.62
N ILE A 877 -4.26 -14.24 23.17
CA ILE A 877 -4.11 -12.82 22.85
C ILE A 877 -4.75 -11.94 23.93
N GLU A 878 -4.08 -10.83 24.27
CA GLU A 878 -4.55 -9.82 25.20
C GLU A 878 -4.40 -8.43 24.56
N ASN A 879 -5.43 -7.59 24.72
CA ASN A 879 -5.33 -6.19 24.31
C ASN A 879 -4.54 -5.40 25.36
N ILE A 880 -3.59 -4.60 24.89
CA ILE A 880 -2.84 -3.66 25.72
C ILE A 880 -3.64 -2.36 25.81
N ILE A 881 -3.78 -1.83 27.01
CA ILE A 881 -4.50 -0.60 27.27
C ILE A 881 -3.53 0.57 27.44
N ASP A 882 -4.00 1.80 27.24
CA ASP A 882 -3.24 3.00 27.58
C ASP A 882 -2.93 3.05 29.09
N TYR A 883 -1.64 3.01 29.41
CA TYR A 883 -1.13 2.97 30.79
C TYR A 883 -0.96 4.35 31.43
N ARG A 884 -1.12 5.44 30.68
CA ARG A 884 -1.02 6.77 31.27
C ARG A 884 -2.03 6.94 32.41
N GLU A 885 -1.65 7.69 33.44
CA GLU A 885 -2.58 8.06 34.49
C GLU A 885 -3.74 8.87 33.92
N GLU A 886 -4.90 8.83 34.57
CA GLU A 886 -6.11 9.50 34.05
C GLU A 886 -5.93 11.02 33.92
N LYS A 887 -5.11 11.62 34.81
CA LYS A 887 -4.75 13.06 34.72
C LYS A 887 -3.98 13.42 33.46
N ASP A 888 -3.20 12.46 32.90
CA ASP A 888 -2.32 12.68 31.75
C ASP A 888 -2.99 12.30 30.43
N ARG A 889 -4.22 11.79 30.47
CA ARG A 889 -5.02 11.53 29.28
C ARG A 889 -5.74 12.78 28.80
N PRO A 890 -5.96 12.94 27.50
CA PRO A 890 -6.76 14.06 26.97
C PRO A 890 -8.11 14.14 27.69
N SER A 891 -8.51 15.35 28.08
CA SER A 891 -9.76 15.54 28.84
C SER A 891 -11.00 15.02 28.13
N SER A 892 -11.00 15.04 26.80
CA SER A 892 -12.05 14.47 25.94
C SER A 892 -12.17 12.94 26.06
N THR A 893 -11.19 12.25 26.62
CA THR A 893 -11.14 10.79 26.78
C THR A 893 -11.49 10.33 28.20
N ARG A 894 -11.63 11.25 29.13
CA ARG A 894 -11.99 10.94 30.52
C ARG A 894 -13.43 10.47 30.58
N VAL A 895 -13.61 9.23 31.07
CA VAL A 895 -14.91 8.65 31.37
C VAL A 895 -15.10 8.75 32.88
N GLU A 896 -16.02 9.59 33.32
CA GLU A 896 -16.36 9.65 34.74
C GLU A 896 -16.88 8.29 35.24
N PRO A 897 -16.43 7.82 36.40
CA PRO A 897 -16.94 6.59 37.00
C PRO A 897 -18.46 6.64 37.15
N LEU A 898 -19.11 5.52 36.89
CA LEU A 898 -20.54 5.35 37.13
C LEU A 898 -20.75 4.92 38.56
N GLU A 899 -21.59 5.65 39.28
CA GLU A 899 -22.16 5.14 40.50
C GLU A 899 -23.07 3.95 40.14
N GLU A 900 -22.65 2.77 40.53
CA GLU A 900 -23.40 1.52 40.31
C GLU A 900 -24.58 1.48 41.29
N THR A 901 -25.75 1.09 40.81
CA THR A 901 -26.90 0.74 41.62
C THR A 901 -27.12 -0.75 41.56
N ASP A 902 -27.83 -1.32 42.54
CA ASP A 902 -28.16 -2.75 42.57
C ASP A 902 -29.11 -3.15 41.42
N ASP A 903 -29.71 -2.20 40.71
CA ASP A 903 -30.57 -2.47 39.56
C ASP A 903 -29.77 -2.51 38.28
N VAL A 904 -29.60 -3.72 37.74
CA VAL A 904 -28.88 -3.99 36.50
C VAL A 904 -29.47 -3.26 35.29
N MET A 905 -30.81 -3.13 35.19
CA MET A 905 -31.48 -2.43 34.07
C MET A 905 -31.34 -0.90 34.17
N ALA A 906 -31.34 -0.37 35.39
CA ALA A 906 -31.05 1.05 35.63
C ALA A 906 -29.60 1.39 35.25
N ASN A 907 -28.66 0.52 35.61
CA ASN A 907 -27.26 0.67 35.22
C ASN A 907 -27.08 0.61 33.70
N LEU A 908 -27.70 -0.36 33.03
CA LEU A 908 -27.68 -0.48 31.56
C LEU A 908 -28.24 0.77 30.87
N ARG A 909 -29.36 1.32 31.36
CA ARG A 909 -29.93 2.56 30.80
C ARG A 909 -29.04 3.79 31.04
N LYS A 910 -28.45 3.95 32.22
CA LYS A 910 -27.49 5.03 32.51
C LYS A 910 -26.27 4.94 31.61
N ILE A 911 -25.77 3.75 31.38
CA ILE A 911 -24.64 3.49 30.55
C ILE A 911 -24.98 3.77 29.08
N ALA A 912 -26.11 3.28 28.57
CA ALA A 912 -26.55 3.55 27.21
C ALA A 912 -26.73 5.07 26.96
N SER A 913 -27.34 5.80 27.89
CA SER A 913 -27.56 7.23 27.75
C SER A 913 -26.27 8.06 27.81
N ARG A 914 -25.34 7.75 28.71
CA ARG A 914 -24.00 8.37 28.74
C ARG A 914 -23.18 8.01 27.54
N HIS A 915 -23.32 6.80 27.06
CA HIS A 915 -22.58 6.32 25.93
C HIS A 915 -22.95 7.03 24.64
N ILE A 916 -24.24 7.20 24.38
CA ILE A 916 -24.72 7.98 23.23
C ILE A 916 -24.23 9.44 23.30
N ALA A 917 -24.13 10.01 24.50
CA ALA A 917 -23.63 11.38 24.68
C ALA A 917 -22.10 11.48 24.49
N GLN A 918 -21.34 10.44 24.88
CA GLN A 918 -19.88 10.40 24.74
C GLN A 918 -19.41 9.92 23.36
N ALA A 919 -20.13 9.00 22.71
CA ALA A 919 -19.80 8.52 21.38
C ALA A 919 -19.77 9.64 20.31
N LYS A 920 -20.44 10.76 20.58
CA LYS A 920 -20.38 11.96 19.74
C LYS A 920 -19.10 12.80 19.95
N LYS A 921 -18.33 12.55 21.00
CA LYS A 921 -17.22 13.41 21.42
C LYS A 921 -15.85 12.73 21.49
N VAL A 922 -15.80 11.39 21.45
CA VAL A 922 -14.56 10.64 21.77
C VAL A 922 -14.13 9.76 20.60
N ASN A 923 -12.95 10.05 20.06
CA ASN A 923 -12.29 9.20 19.05
C ASN A 923 -11.21 8.31 19.66
N TYR A 924 -11.34 7.96 20.93
CA TYR A 924 -10.36 7.19 21.68
C TYR A 924 -11.05 6.27 22.67
N THR A 925 -10.71 5.01 22.61
CA THR A 925 -10.93 4.06 23.70
C THR A 925 -9.56 3.76 24.31
N ARG A 926 -9.46 3.26 25.52
CA ARG A 926 -8.16 2.89 26.08
C ARG A 926 -7.42 1.77 25.32
N GLN A 927 -8.06 1.16 24.34
CA GLN A 927 -7.54 0.04 23.54
C GLN A 927 -7.29 0.43 22.08
N ILE A 928 -8.09 1.35 21.52
CA ILE A 928 -8.07 1.72 20.11
C ILE A 928 -8.11 3.23 19.99
N LEU A 929 -7.22 3.78 19.16
CA LEU A 929 -7.16 5.19 18.81
C LEU A 929 -7.61 5.38 17.35
N PHE A 930 -8.74 6.08 17.15
CA PHE A 930 -9.30 6.43 15.84
C PHE A 930 -8.89 7.85 15.45
N LYS A 931 -7.63 8.07 15.15
CA LYS A 931 -7.06 9.35 14.72
C LYS A 931 -5.91 9.12 13.77
N SER A 932 -5.63 10.11 12.90
CA SER A 932 -4.37 10.11 12.17
C SER A 932 -3.23 10.04 13.17
N ASN A 933 -2.35 9.06 12.99
CA ASN A 933 -1.33 8.71 13.98
C ASN A 933 -0.08 8.12 13.36
N MET A 934 0.98 8.10 14.15
CA MET A 934 2.26 7.48 13.88
C MET A 934 2.73 6.72 15.13
N GLY A 935 3.28 5.53 14.95
CA GLY A 935 3.82 4.71 16.05
C GLY A 935 5.34 4.87 16.18
N LEU A 936 5.80 5.13 17.41
CA LEU A 936 7.21 5.04 17.80
C LEU A 936 7.38 3.86 18.75
N VAL A 937 8.27 2.93 18.39
CA VAL A 937 8.61 1.74 19.16
C VAL A 937 9.94 1.98 19.86
N THR A 938 9.92 1.82 21.18
CA THR A 938 11.10 1.89 22.06
C THR A 938 11.11 0.71 23.03
N PHE A 939 12.22 0.55 23.73
CA PHE A 939 12.40 -0.56 24.65
C PHE A 939 12.90 -0.08 26.01
N GLU A 940 12.45 -0.75 27.06
CA GLU A 940 12.94 -0.58 28.42
C GLU A 940 13.30 -1.94 29.03
N LYS A 941 14.37 -1.95 29.80
CA LYS A 941 14.81 -3.13 30.53
C LYS A 941 15.34 -2.69 31.90
N ALA A 942 14.57 -2.97 32.93
CA ALA A 942 15.04 -2.82 34.29
C ALA A 942 15.93 -4.03 34.70
N GLU A 943 16.77 -3.82 35.70
CA GLU A 943 17.65 -4.88 36.19
C GLU A 943 16.80 -6.04 36.73
N ASN A 944 17.03 -7.25 36.20
CA ASN A 944 16.27 -8.48 36.48
C ASN A 944 14.80 -8.52 36.00
N GLU A 945 14.36 -7.58 35.22
CA GLU A 945 13.04 -7.62 34.56
C GLU A 945 13.12 -8.06 33.10
N PRO A 946 12.04 -8.62 32.57
CA PRO A 946 11.97 -8.92 31.13
C PRO A 946 12.01 -7.64 30.30
N LEU A 947 12.54 -7.73 29.07
CA LEU A 947 12.51 -6.65 28.10
C LEU A 947 11.05 -6.22 27.86
N GLN A 948 10.78 -4.93 27.99
CA GLN A 948 9.49 -4.32 27.71
C GLN A 948 9.56 -3.56 26.37
N VAL A 949 8.54 -3.74 25.52
CA VAL A 949 8.34 -2.92 24.34
C VAL A 949 7.31 -1.86 24.63
N ILE A 950 7.60 -0.62 24.25
CA ILE A 950 6.73 0.54 24.42
C ILE A 950 6.30 1.01 23.04
N HIS A 951 4.99 1.13 22.83
CA HIS A 951 4.38 1.69 21.63
C HIS A 951 3.82 3.07 21.95
N SER A 952 4.53 4.12 21.54
CA SER A 952 4.10 5.51 21.72
C SER A 952 3.39 5.98 20.45
N LEU A 953 2.14 6.42 20.59
CA LEU A 953 1.34 6.91 19.47
C LEU A 953 1.34 8.43 19.44
N TYR A 954 1.84 8.99 18.37
CA TYR A 954 1.79 10.41 18.06
C TYR A 954 0.59 10.66 17.15
N ALA A 955 -0.40 11.37 17.67
CA ALA A 955 -1.67 11.57 16.97
C ALA A 955 -1.98 13.05 16.76
N VAL A 956 -2.70 13.35 15.67
CA VAL A 956 -3.22 14.69 15.40
C VAL A 956 -4.15 15.09 16.56
N PRO A 957 -3.99 16.31 17.13
CA PRO A 957 -4.80 16.77 18.26
C PRO A 957 -6.31 16.68 18.03
N PHE A 958 -7.06 16.40 19.10
CA PHE A 958 -8.50 16.25 19.05
C PHE A 958 -9.26 17.56 18.80
N ASP A 959 -8.65 18.70 19.05
CA ASP A 959 -9.24 20.04 18.91
C ASP A 959 -8.90 20.75 17.58
N GLY A 960 -8.23 20.06 16.69
CA GLY A 960 -7.87 20.58 15.37
C GLY A 960 -6.89 21.75 15.39
N LYS A 961 -6.28 22.06 16.55
CA LYS A 961 -5.20 23.03 16.62
C LYS A 961 -3.88 22.33 16.44
N PRO A 962 -2.94 22.89 15.66
CA PRO A 962 -1.59 22.36 15.61
C PRO A 962 -1.04 22.39 17.04
N GLY A 963 -1.05 21.26 17.69
CA GLY A 963 -0.64 21.12 19.08
C GLY A 963 0.69 20.42 19.17
N THR A 964 1.52 20.91 20.08
CA THR A 964 2.64 20.17 20.64
C THR A 964 2.22 18.72 20.92
N LEU A 965 2.99 17.80 20.40
CA LEU A 965 2.96 16.37 20.70
C LEU A 965 2.76 16.14 22.21
N GLN A 966 1.69 15.52 22.59
CA GLN A 966 1.49 14.98 23.95
C GLN A 966 1.35 13.46 23.87
#